data_bcfe7b7f276ad6e73a9a5457d8c18281
#
_entry.id   bcfe7b7f276ad6e73a9a5457d8c18281
#
_cell.length_a   1.000
_cell.length_b   1.000
_cell.length_c   1.000
_cell.angle_alpha   90.00
_cell.angle_beta   90.00
_cell.angle_gamma   90.00
#
_symmetry.space_group_name_H-M   'P 1'
#
loop_
_entity.id
_entity.type
_entity.pdbx_description
1 polymer ?
#
loop_
_entity_poly.entity_id
_entity_poly.type
_entity_poly.pdbx_seq_one_letter_code
_entity_poly.pdbx_strand_id
1 'polypeptide(L)'
;MQKLTSFSEKELEDHIVSALTANGYQQGNPADFDKIQAIDSHYFWQFLHNSQQTALDTIAKHNPDWQKTIIHRLNNTIKKYGILHLLKKGLDVDNATLTFLYPQPLASSSQIARDNYQRNIFSVTRQVRYSQHNGNSVDLVIFLNGLAIITLELKSTHKNQTARFNAIEQYKKNRSPDDPLFNFARAIVHFTLDNQEAYMTTRLNGPNTFFLPFNKGNHGNAGNPPNPNSFNTEYLWNEVLQPDSLVNLISHFVRLGCDNPDIKKPNLGDMTLYFPRYHQMSVVRRLVQDVADNGVGKRYLIQHSAGSGKSNSITWLAYQLIEAYPHSEQAKGAKGLEHPLYDSVIVVTDRKILDKQLKDNIKQFSEVKGIIAHAECSKDLRNALENGKKIIITTIQKFPFILNDIGEMADKNFAIIIDEAHSSQSGMAHDGMNTALGIDTDNEKDGDIDDNQDRIIKAMESRKMRGNGSYFAFTATPKDSTLEKFGEKQADGRFTPFDLYSMKQAIEEGFILDVVRNYTTFKSYYEIQKSVENDPAFDSNKAQKALKAYVERQQQTIDVKAEIMLDHFISNIFAKKRLKGHAKAMIVTQNIEMAIRYYQAINRLLEQKGNPFKAMIAFSGEKIVDGIGYTESQINGFEDSKTKEKFDSDDYRILVVANKYLTGFDQPKLTAMYVDKKLRDVLAVQTLSRLNRSANKYDKKTEDLFVLDFFNELKHIKSAFDKYFTVTTLSQATDINILSDIKTELDAVGVYEPHEVIDYAEAYFGGASMEILQGKINILAERFNHELELSDDAKIEFKMQAKQFVKLYSRLASIMPFNKIEWERLFWLLKTLIPELNIRTQEDDDIDDLLESIDLNTYAIERTALGSKITLDEKEAVIDPSNPNVIGVHTEAKTNNLDKIIADFNERWFKSWHITPEEQRMKFINLAQRIYDHPDFQQKYLTTKDEQHRNLEFEKLVKDIIVEDRKKEIDFYKLFIQDEAFQLAFLSNLRQVIDKKSLTSSTR
;
A
#
# COMPACT_ATOMS: atom_id res chain seq x y z
N MET A 1 -9.80 -0.47 -47.23
CA MET A 1 -9.66 0.03 -45.87
C MET A 1 -8.90 1.36 -45.91
N GLN A 2 -9.62 2.51 -45.87
CA GLN A 2 -9.00 3.81 -45.73
C GLN A 2 -8.44 3.90 -44.30
N LYS A 3 -7.16 4.20 -44.15
CA LYS A 3 -6.55 4.50 -42.87
C LYS A 3 -7.22 5.76 -42.27
N LEU A 4 -8.02 5.58 -41.24
CA LEU A 4 -8.54 6.63 -40.36
C LEU A 4 -7.42 7.29 -39.55
N THR A 5 -6.43 7.91 -40.18
CA THR A 5 -5.19 8.33 -39.52
C THR A 5 -5.07 9.81 -39.23
N SER A 6 -6.06 10.67 -39.59
CA SER A 6 -6.01 12.09 -39.20
C SER A 6 -7.38 12.73 -39.25
N PHE A 7 -8.01 12.92 -38.11
CA PHE A 7 -9.24 13.75 -38.01
C PHE A 7 -8.88 15.17 -37.59
N SER A 8 -9.60 16.12 -38.14
CA SER A 8 -9.55 17.53 -37.70
C SER A 8 -10.29 17.67 -36.33
N GLU A 9 -9.97 18.70 -35.60
CA GLU A 9 -10.66 19.06 -34.34
C GLU A 9 -12.16 19.23 -34.56
N LYS A 10 -12.55 19.81 -35.71
CA LYS A 10 -13.96 19.99 -36.09
C LYS A 10 -14.66 18.64 -36.35
N GLU A 11 -14.03 17.69 -37.01
CA GLU A 11 -14.61 16.38 -37.25
C GLU A 11 -14.82 15.60 -35.93
N LEU A 12 -13.88 15.71 -34.99
CA LEU A 12 -14.04 15.17 -33.66
C LEU A 12 -15.21 15.83 -32.91
N GLU A 13 -15.30 17.16 -32.95
CA GLU A 13 -16.41 17.93 -32.37
C GLU A 13 -17.76 17.50 -32.97
N ASP A 14 -17.83 17.41 -34.30
CA ASP A 14 -19.05 17.01 -35.04
C ASP A 14 -19.46 15.57 -34.66
N HIS A 15 -18.50 14.66 -34.54
CA HIS A 15 -18.77 13.28 -34.15
C HIS A 15 -19.31 13.18 -32.71
N ILE A 16 -18.69 13.90 -31.77
CA ILE A 16 -19.13 13.90 -30.36
C ILE A 16 -20.55 14.42 -30.24
N VAL A 17 -20.84 15.58 -30.86
CA VAL A 17 -22.17 16.18 -30.79
C VAL A 17 -23.22 15.30 -31.47
N SER A 18 -22.91 14.72 -32.63
CA SER A 18 -23.81 13.78 -33.31
C SER A 18 -24.12 12.55 -32.48
N ALA A 19 -23.12 11.98 -31.84
CA ALA A 19 -23.29 10.82 -30.96
C ALA A 19 -24.13 11.16 -29.72
N LEU A 20 -23.85 12.29 -29.05
CA LEU A 20 -24.61 12.72 -27.87
C LEU A 20 -26.07 13.03 -28.23
N THR A 21 -26.32 13.72 -29.39
CA THR A 21 -27.68 14.00 -29.81
C THR A 21 -28.45 12.75 -30.21
N ALA A 22 -27.82 11.78 -30.84
CA ALA A 22 -28.43 10.47 -31.11
C ALA A 22 -28.81 9.70 -29.81
N ASN A 23 -28.17 10.03 -28.70
CA ASN A 23 -28.37 9.42 -27.40
C ASN A 23 -29.17 10.29 -26.41
N GLY A 24 -30.03 11.19 -26.93
CA GLY A 24 -30.99 11.94 -26.13
C GLY A 24 -30.56 13.34 -25.68
N TYR A 25 -29.39 13.81 -26.09
CA TYR A 25 -29.01 15.21 -25.87
C TYR A 25 -29.70 16.15 -26.88
N GLN A 26 -30.02 17.34 -26.41
CA GLN A 26 -30.43 18.42 -27.29
C GLN A 26 -29.22 19.28 -27.67
N GLN A 27 -29.18 19.75 -28.92
CA GLN A 27 -28.13 20.66 -29.33
C GLN A 27 -28.51 22.10 -28.92
N GLY A 28 -27.66 22.70 -28.06
CA GLY A 28 -27.84 24.06 -27.56
C GLY A 28 -27.35 25.12 -28.55
N ASN A 29 -27.82 26.35 -28.36
CA ASN A 29 -27.36 27.53 -29.10
C ASN A 29 -26.41 28.35 -28.23
N PRO A 30 -25.17 28.65 -28.68
CA PRO A 30 -24.21 29.45 -27.91
C PRO A 30 -24.74 30.84 -27.50
N ALA A 31 -25.74 31.35 -28.22
CA ALA A 31 -26.36 32.63 -27.90
C ALA A 31 -27.23 32.61 -26.63
N ASP A 32 -27.74 31.44 -26.24
CA ASP A 32 -28.57 31.27 -25.05
C ASP A 32 -27.74 31.14 -23.76
N PHE A 33 -26.42 31.13 -23.91
CA PHE A 33 -25.50 31.03 -22.74
C PHE A 33 -25.35 32.39 -22.06
N ASP A 34 -25.80 32.49 -20.82
CA ASP A 34 -25.55 33.62 -19.94
C ASP A 34 -24.15 33.54 -19.33
N LYS A 35 -23.24 34.42 -19.73
CA LYS A 35 -21.85 34.48 -19.28
C LYS A 35 -21.70 34.84 -17.80
N ILE A 36 -22.66 35.59 -17.24
CA ILE A 36 -22.64 36.07 -15.86
C ILE A 36 -23.07 34.95 -14.93
N GLN A 37 -24.10 34.24 -15.36
CA GLN A 37 -24.70 33.16 -14.56
C GLN A 37 -24.12 31.77 -14.86
N ALA A 38 -23.41 31.63 -15.97
CA ALA A 38 -22.88 30.39 -16.52
C ALA A 38 -23.98 29.30 -16.68
N ILE A 39 -25.14 29.70 -17.23
CA ILE A 39 -26.26 28.81 -17.51
C ILE A 39 -26.68 28.94 -18.98
N ASP A 40 -27.29 27.90 -19.53
CA ASP A 40 -28.09 27.97 -20.75
C ASP A 40 -29.49 28.41 -20.35
N SER A 41 -29.81 29.67 -20.62
CA SER A 41 -31.06 30.33 -20.18
C SER A 41 -32.30 29.70 -20.82
N HIS A 42 -32.17 29.19 -22.06
CA HIS A 42 -33.29 28.54 -22.75
C HIS A 42 -33.70 27.25 -22.03
N TYR A 43 -32.77 26.31 -21.89
CA TYR A 43 -33.04 25.00 -21.25
C TYR A 43 -33.27 25.13 -19.75
N PHE A 44 -32.70 26.12 -19.09
CA PHE A 44 -32.94 26.38 -17.66
C PHE A 44 -34.41 26.71 -17.38
N TRP A 45 -34.96 27.70 -18.11
CA TRP A 45 -36.35 28.06 -17.90
C TRP A 45 -37.33 27.02 -18.49
N GLN A 46 -36.99 26.40 -19.62
CA GLN A 46 -37.77 25.28 -20.17
C GLN A 46 -37.93 24.14 -19.18
N PHE A 47 -36.86 23.73 -18.52
CA PHE A 47 -36.88 22.67 -17.52
C PHE A 47 -37.78 23.05 -16.34
N LEU A 48 -37.62 24.22 -15.76
CA LEU A 48 -38.41 24.68 -14.62
C LEU A 48 -39.90 24.78 -14.95
N HIS A 49 -40.27 25.36 -16.11
CA HIS A 49 -41.65 25.41 -16.54
C HIS A 49 -42.26 24.06 -16.82
N ASN A 50 -41.53 23.14 -17.46
CA ASN A 50 -42.05 21.82 -17.80
C ASN A 50 -42.18 20.88 -16.60
N SER A 51 -41.39 21.11 -15.56
CA SER A 51 -41.33 20.17 -14.44
C SER A 51 -41.94 20.70 -13.14
N GLN A 52 -41.98 22.03 -12.91
CA GLN A 52 -42.28 22.62 -11.60
C GLN A 52 -43.13 23.91 -11.70
N GLN A 53 -44.06 23.97 -12.64
CA GLN A 53 -44.87 25.14 -12.84
C GLN A 53 -45.63 25.62 -11.59
N THR A 54 -46.16 24.67 -10.80
CA THR A 54 -46.85 24.99 -9.52
C THR A 54 -45.96 25.67 -8.50
N ALA A 55 -44.68 25.27 -8.42
CA ALA A 55 -43.71 25.92 -7.54
C ALA A 55 -43.40 27.34 -8.02
N LEU A 56 -43.22 27.49 -9.35
CA LEU A 56 -42.98 28.82 -9.95
C LEU A 56 -44.16 29.76 -9.75
N ASP A 57 -45.40 29.30 -9.92
CA ASP A 57 -46.61 30.06 -9.64
C ASP A 57 -46.72 30.52 -8.20
N THR A 58 -46.31 29.65 -7.28
CA THR A 58 -46.28 29.96 -5.84
C THR A 58 -45.28 31.08 -5.53
N ILE A 59 -44.07 31.01 -6.11
CA ILE A 59 -43.06 32.08 -5.97
C ILE A 59 -43.55 33.39 -6.59
N ALA A 60 -44.11 33.32 -7.81
CA ALA A 60 -44.57 34.48 -8.57
C ALA A 60 -45.68 35.24 -7.85
N LYS A 61 -46.59 34.54 -7.14
CA LYS A 61 -47.68 35.18 -6.37
C LYS A 61 -47.18 36.16 -5.31
N HIS A 62 -46.00 35.91 -4.76
CA HIS A 62 -45.47 36.72 -3.66
C HIS A 62 -44.30 37.61 -4.06
N ASN A 63 -43.77 37.45 -5.27
CA ASN A 63 -42.58 38.15 -5.75
C ASN A 63 -42.71 38.54 -7.23
N PRO A 64 -42.95 39.80 -7.56
CA PRO A 64 -43.02 40.25 -8.96
C PRO A 64 -41.72 40.01 -9.74
N ASP A 65 -40.57 40.10 -9.10
CA ASP A 65 -39.21 39.84 -9.66
C ASP A 65 -38.73 38.39 -9.45
N TRP A 66 -39.63 37.44 -9.40
CA TRP A 66 -39.35 36.05 -9.03
C TRP A 66 -38.21 35.39 -9.85
N GLN A 67 -38.14 35.69 -11.16
CA GLN A 67 -37.05 35.13 -12.00
C GLN A 67 -35.70 35.65 -11.57
N LYS A 68 -35.57 36.97 -11.33
CA LYS A 68 -34.31 37.55 -10.82
C LYS A 68 -33.96 36.98 -9.44
N THR A 69 -34.96 36.75 -8.59
CA THR A 69 -34.76 36.18 -7.26
C THR A 69 -34.27 34.75 -7.34
N ILE A 70 -34.85 33.93 -8.22
CA ILE A 70 -34.38 32.56 -8.46
C ILE A 70 -32.90 32.57 -8.89
N ILE A 71 -32.57 33.38 -9.91
CA ILE A 71 -31.18 33.45 -10.41
C ILE A 71 -30.23 33.96 -9.35
N HIS A 72 -30.61 34.98 -8.57
CA HIS A 72 -29.76 35.51 -7.49
C HIS A 72 -29.51 34.45 -6.42
N ARG A 73 -30.54 33.73 -5.97
CA ARG A 73 -30.41 32.68 -4.97
C ARG A 73 -29.63 31.47 -5.50
N LEU A 74 -29.84 31.09 -6.75
CA LEU A 74 -29.09 30.06 -7.48
C LEU A 74 -27.58 30.34 -7.37
N ASN A 75 -27.15 31.53 -7.78
CA ASN A 75 -25.75 31.92 -7.77
C ASN A 75 -25.16 31.97 -6.38
N ASN A 76 -25.87 32.50 -5.40
CA ASN A 76 -25.43 32.54 -4.02
C ASN A 76 -25.26 31.13 -3.46
N THR A 77 -26.18 30.23 -3.79
CA THR A 77 -26.13 28.82 -3.36
C THR A 77 -24.93 28.10 -4.00
N ILE A 78 -24.74 28.25 -5.31
CA ILE A 78 -23.58 27.62 -5.99
C ILE A 78 -22.27 28.23 -5.47
N LYS A 79 -22.18 29.55 -5.28
CA LYS A 79 -20.99 30.21 -4.78
C LYS A 79 -20.62 29.75 -3.35
N LYS A 80 -21.63 29.41 -2.56
CA LYS A 80 -21.44 28.98 -1.17
C LYS A 80 -21.21 27.48 -1.00
N TYR A 81 -21.93 26.67 -1.78
CA TYR A 81 -22.00 25.21 -1.58
C TYR A 81 -21.58 24.38 -2.82
N GLY A 82 -21.38 25.02 -3.98
CA GLY A 82 -21.11 24.36 -5.25
C GLY A 82 -22.37 23.83 -5.95
N ILE A 83 -22.22 23.52 -7.25
CA ILE A 83 -23.32 23.03 -8.10
C ILE A 83 -23.86 21.68 -7.63
N LEU A 84 -23.00 20.82 -7.08
CA LEU A 84 -23.40 19.48 -6.61
C LEU A 84 -24.45 19.55 -5.49
N HIS A 85 -24.33 20.54 -4.60
CA HIS A 85 -25.33 20.79 -3.58
C HIS A 85 -26.68 21.14 -4.20
N LEU A 86 -26.69 22.04 -5.20
CA LEU A 86 -27.89 22.42 -5.91
C LEU A 86 -28.56 21.24 -6.60
N LEU A 87 -27.77 20.41 -7.32
CA LEU A 87 -28.31 19.22 -8.00
C LEU A 87 -28.90 18.17 -7.04
N LYS A 88 -28.30 18.00 -5.86
CA LYS A 88 -28.71 16.99 -4.89
C LYS A 88 -29.78 17.47 -3.90
N LYS A 89 -29.80 18.75 -3.54
CA LYS A 89 -30.66 19.29 -2.48
C LYS A 89 -31.73 20.25 -3.01
N GLY A 90 -31.56 20.75 -4.26
CA GLY A 90 -32.44 21.76 -4.79
C GLY A 90 -32.15 23.17 -4.28
N LEU A 91 -33.07 24.08 -4.50
CA LEU A 91 -33.00 25.48 -4.13
C LEU A 91 -34.27 25.94 -3.46
N ASP A 92 -34.17 26.42 -2.22
CA ASP A 92 -35.27 27.04 -1.52
C ASP A 92 -35.45 28.51 -1.95
N VAL A 93 -36.62 28.83 -2.49
CA VAL A 93 -36.98 30.16 -2.92
C VAL A 93 -38.31 30.49 -2.28
N ASP A 94 -38.28 31.42 -1.32
CA ASP A 94 -39.46 31.85 -0.56
C ASP A 94 -40.21 30.66 0.05
N ASN A 95 -41.40 30.31 -0.40
CA ASN A 95 -42.21 29.23 0.13
C ASN A 95 -42.21 27.97 -0.76
N ALA A 96 -41.24 27.85 -1.69
CA ALA A 96 -41.12 26.68 -2.57
C ALA A 96 -39.68 26.19 -2.68
N THR A 97 -39.52 24.91 -2.89
CA THR A 97 -38.22 24.27 -3.20
C THR A 97 -38.21 23.86 -4.66
N LEU A 98 -37.19 24.32 -5.42
CA LEU A 98 -36.95 23.95 -6.81
C LEU A 98 -35.94 22.82 -6.89
N THR A 99 -36.27 21.73 -7.59
CA THR A 99 -35.41 20.60 -7.88
C THR A 99 -34.64 20.83 -9.18
N PHE A 100 -33.35 20.50 -9.21
CA PHE A 100 -32.50 20.68 -10.40
C PHE A 100 -31.95 19.39 -11.00
N LEU A 101 -32.22 18.25 -10.37
CA LEU A 101 -31.93 16.92 -10.88
C LEU A 101 -32.98 15.95 -10.36
N TYR A 102 -33.68 15.28 -11.25
CA TYR A 102 -34.45 14.10 -10.90
C TYR A 102 -33.54 12.87 -11.04
N PRO A 103 -33.30 12.11 -9.94
CA PRO A 103 -32.41 10.96 -9.97
C PRO A 103 -32.99 9.80 -10.77
N GLN A 104 -32.13 8.88 -11.21
CA GLN A 104 -32.54 7.67 -11.90
C GLN A 104 -33.43 6.82 -10.98
N PRO A 105 -34.63 6.39 -11.46
CA PRO A 105 -35.54 5.62 -10.64
C PRO A 105 -35.01 4.20 -10.41
N LEU A 106 -35.17 3.71 -9.19
CA LEU A 106 -34.91 2.31 -8.83
C LEU A 106 -36.04 1.40 -9.34
N ALA A 107 -35.80 0.09 -9.33
CA ALA A 107 -36.82 -0.89 -9.72
C ALA A 107 -38.13 -0.73 -8.92
N SER A 108 -38.04 -0.42 -7.63
CA SER A 108 -39.13 -0.16 -6.71
C SER A 108 -39.77 1.23 -6.79
N SER A 109 -39.26 2.13 -7.64
CA SER A 109 -39.72 3.53 -7.73
C SER A 109 -41.12 3.65 -8.31
N SER A 110 -41.87 4.65 -7.83
CA SER A 110 -43.22 4.99 -8.34
C SER A 110 -43.18 5.48 -9.79
N GLN A 111 -44.32 5.42 -10.47
CA GLN A 111 -44.46 5.97 -11.84
C GLN A 111 -44.16 7.46 -11.87
N ILE A 112 -44.53 8.23 -10.84
CA ILE A 112 -44.24 9.66 -10.73
C ILE A 112 -42.70 9.92 -10.76
N ALA A 113 -41.92 9.09 -10.06
CA ALA A 113 -40.46 9.22 -10.07
C ALA A 113 -39.87 8.92 -11.45
N ARG A 114 -40.44 7.92 -12.18
CA ARG A 114 -40.08 7.58 -13.56
C ARG A 114 -40.38 8.74 -14.52
N ASP A 115 -41.59 9.30 -14.42
CA ASP A 115 -42.06 10.42 -15.25
C ASP A 115 -41.22 11.69 -14.97
N ASN A 116 -40.89 11.95 -13.72
CA ASN A 116 -40.01 13.08 -13.35
C ASN A 116 -38.62 12.91 -13.92
N TYR A 117 -38.04 11.71 -13.87
CA TYR A 117 -36.72 11.44 -14.46
C TYR A 117 -36.67 11.81 -15.94
N GLN A 118 -37.70 11.48 -16.71
CA GLN A 118 -37.84 11.80 -18.13
C GLN A 118 -37.93 13.31 -18.44
N ARG A 119 -38.18 14.13 -17.41
CA ARG A 119 -38.23 15.62 -17.59
C ARG A 119 -36.85 16.27 -17.53
N ASN A 120 -35.79 15.50 -17.14
CA ASN A 120 -34.43 16.05 -17.21
C ASN A 120 -34.07 16.38 -18.66
N ILE A 121 -33.46 17.54 -18.87
CA ILE A 121 -32.99 18.02 -20.19
C ILE A 121 -31.45 17.96 -20.21
N PHE A 122 -30.92 17.13 -21.08
CA PHE A 122 -29.51 17.08 -21.38
C PHE A 122 -29.22 17.85 -22.64
N SER A 123 -28.26 18.79 -22.62
CA SER A 123 -27.91 19.52 -23.85
C SER A 123 -26.39 19.67 -23.99
N VAL A 124 -25.92 19.76 -25.22
CA VAL A 124 -24.54 20.02 -25.61
C VAL A 124 -24.46 21.26 -26.49
N THR A 125 -23.62 22.21 -26.10
CA THR A 125 -23.45 23.46 -26.82
C THR A 125 -22.02 23.64 -27.28
N ARG A 126 -21.84 23.96 -28.58
CA ARG A 126 -20.53 24.16 -29.20
C ARG A 126 -20.05 25.58 -29.02
N GLN A 127 -18.71 25.76 -28.96
CA GLN A 127 -18.01 27.04 -29.03
C GLN A 127 -18.62 28.12 -28.10
N VAL A 128 -18.82 27.74 -26.84
CA VAL A 128 -19.44 28.61 -25.82
C VAL A 128 -18.49 29.72 -25.45
N ARG A 129 -18.86 30.96 -25.75
CA ARG A 129 -18.13 32.17 -25.37
C ARG A 129 -18.42 32.48 -23.91
N TYR A 130 -17.56 32.09 -23.02
CA TYR A 130 -17.77 32.12 -21.57
C TYR A 130 -17.28 33.40 -20.89
N SER A 131 -16.27 34.07 -21.45
CA SER A 131 -15.64 35.20 -20.77
C SER A 131 -16.42 36.52 -21.04
N GLN A 132 -16.49 37.33 -19.99
CA GLN A 132 -16.99 38.71 -20.07
C GLN A 132 -15.91 39.69 -20.58
N HIS A 133 -14.63 39.28 -20.52
CA HIS A 133 -13.46 40.13 -20.72
C HIS A 133 -12.80 39.95 -22.09
N ASN A 134 -13.05 38.84 -22.74
CA ASN A 134 -12.45 38.51 -24.02
C ASN A 134 -13.40 37.64 -24.89
N GLY A 135 -12.98 37.34 -26.14
CA GLY A 135 -13.76 36.53 -27.06
C GLY A 135 -13.53 35.03 -26.99
N ASN A 136 -12.82 34.54 -25.96
CA ASN A 136 -12.48 33.13 -25.82
C ASN A 136 -13.72 32.23 -25.71
N SER A 137 -13.68 31.09 -26.39
CA SER A 137 -14.69 30.03 -26.32
C SER A 137 -14.08 28.74 -25.80
N VAL A 138 -14.88 27.88 -25.19
CA VAL A 138 -14.60 26.48 -24.93
C VAL A 138 -15.31 25.62 -25.97
N ASP A 139 -14.67 24.54 -26.43
CA ASP A 139 -15.14 23.80 -27.59
C ASP A 139 -16.53 23.20 -27.37
N LEU A 140 -16.74 22.50 -26.27
CA LEU A 140 -18.04 21.92 -25.89
C LEU A 140 -18.37 22.15 -24.42
N VAL A 141 -19.62 22.49 -24.14
CA VAL A 141 -20.17 22.47 -22.76
C VAL A 141 -21.38 21.56 -22.71
N ILE A 142 -21.40 20.69 -21.71
CA ILE A 142 -22.56 19.84 -21.42
C ILE A 142 -23.35 20.47 -20.28
N PHE A 143 -24.65 20.58 -20.51
CA PHE A 143 -25.61 21.10 -19.55
C PHE A 143 -26.58 20.02 -19.11
N LEU A 144 -26.98 20.11 -17.87
CA LEU A 144 -28.09 19.37 -17.28
C LEU A 144 -29.11 20.37 -16.76
N ASN A 145 -30.32 20.37 -17.33
CA ASN A 145 -31.40 21.29 -16.96
C ASN A 145 -30.94 22.77 -17.07
N GLY A 146 -30.14 23.09 -18.08
CA GLY A 146 -29.58 24.41 -18.32
C GLY A 146 -28.38 24.79 -17.43
N LEU A 147 -27.98 23.94 -16.50
CA LEU A 147 -26.81 24.16 -15.65
C LEU A 147 -25.56 23.55 -16.30
N ALA A 148 -24.52 24.35 -16.48
CA ALA A 148 -23.24 23.89 -17.03
C ALA A 148 -22.56 22.92 -16.05
N ILE A 149 -22.39 21.66 -16.43
CA ILE A 149 -21.83 20.61 -15.57
C ILE A 149 -20.49 20.07 -16.05
N ILE A 150 -20.20 20.08 -17.35
CA ILE A 150 -18.94 19.58 -17.91
C ILE A 150 -18.47 20.53 -19.02
N THR A 151 -17.18 20.79 -19.08
CA THR A 151 -16.53 21.48 -20.21
C THR A 151 -15.53 20.54 -20.87
N LEU A 152 -15.41 20.59 -22.19
CA LEU A 152 -14.48 19.81 -22.98
C LEU A 152 -13.65 20.71 -23.88
N GLU A 153 -12.35 20.50 -23.89
CA GLU A 153 -11.39 21.12 -24.80
C GLU A 153 -10.81 20.04 -25.72
N LEU A 154 -10.95 20.22 -27.01
CA LEU A 154 -10.60 19.21 -28.00
C LEU A 154 -9.28 19.55 -28.68
N LYS A 155 -8.53 18.55 -29.07
CA LYS A 155 -7.34 18.69 -29.89
C LYS A 155 -7.28 17.59 -30.94
N SER A 156 -6.56 17.88 -32.01
CA SER A 156 -6.38 16.92 -33.10
C SER A 156 -4.90 16.65 -33.34
N THR A 157 -4.56 15.38 -33.40
CA THR A 157 -3.22 14.92 -33.75
C THR A 157 -2.80 15.27 -35.17
N HIS A 158 -3.78 15.62 -36.03
CA HIS A 158 -3.52 16.09 -37.41
C HIS A 158 -2.67 17.38 -37.43
N LYS A 159 -2.85 18.25 -36.45
CA LYS A 159 -2.04 19.47 -36.26
C LYS A 159 -0.86 19.29 -35.30
N ASN A 160 -0.46 18.07 -34.99
CA ASN A 160 0.52 17.73 -33.95
C ASN A 160 0.15 18.32 -32.58
N GLN A 161 -1.15 18.47 -32.31
CA GLN A 161 -1.67 18.91 -31.03
C GLN A 161 -2.30 17.74 -30.27
N THR A 162 -2.07 17.69 -28.97
CA THR A 162 -2.57 16.61 -28.11
C THR A 162 -3.35 17.16 -26.91
N ALA A 163 -4.23 16.32 -26.39
CA ALA A 163 -4.94 16.62 -25.13
C ALA A 163 -3.96 16.85 -23.98
N ARG A 164 -2.93 16.00 -23.89
CA ARG A 164 -1.95 16.00 -22.82
C ARG A 164 -1.11 17.27 -22.71
N PHE A 165 -0.75 17.87 -23.83
CA PHE A 165 0.11 19.05 -23.84
C PHE A 165 -0.67 20.31 -24.19
N ASN A 166 -1.35 20.35 -25.32
CA ASN A 166 -1.93 21.57 -25.86
C ASN A 166 -3.25 21.95 -25.20
N ALA A 167 -4.20 21.01 -25.03
CA ALA A 167 -5.48 21.33 -24.40
C ALA A 167 -5.33 21.60 -22.90
N ILE A 168 -4.48 20.84 -22.21
CA ILE A 168 -4.14 21.10 -20.80
C ILE A 168 -3.52 22.51 -20.64
N GLU A 169 -2.58 22.86 -21.52
CA GLU A 169 -1.94 24.16 -21.48
C GLU A 169 -2.92 25.29 -21.76
N GLN A 170 -3.90 25.05 -22.62
CA GLN A 170 -4.98 26.01 -22.92
C GLN A 170 -5.84 26.27 -21.66
N TYR A 171 -6.21 25.24 -20.90
CA TYR A 171 -6.87 25.42 -19.60
C TYR A 171 -6.00 26.17 -18.59
N LYS A 172 -4.72 25.90 -18.55
CA LYS A 172 -3.80 26.53 -17.60
C LYS A 172 -3.56 28.01 -17.86
N LYS A 173 -3.50 28.41 -19.15
CA LYS A 173 -3.15 29.76 -19.55
C LYS A 173 -4.35 30.63 -19.93
N ASN A 174 -5.36 30.05 -20.56
CA ASN A 174 -6.41 30.82 -21.25
C ASN A 174 -7.79 30.69 -20.57
N ARG A 175 -7.93 29.81 -19.55
CA ARG A 175 -9.19 29.62 -18.82
C ARG A 175 -9.02 30.12 -17.40
N SER A 176 -9.45 31.38 -17.15
CA SER A 176 -9.31 31.96 -15.83
C SER A 176 -10.26 31.28 -14.82
N PRO A 177 -9.79 30.90 -13.64
CA PRO A 177 -10.67 30.47 -12.56
C PRO A 177 -11.64 31.55 -12.09
N ASP A 178 -11.44 32.83 -12.47
CA ASP A 178 -12.28 33.94 -12.09
C ASP A 178 -13.50 34.10 -13.05
N ASP A 179 -13.46 33.50 -14.25
CA ASP A 179 -14.62 33.45 -15.11
C ASP A 179 -15.71 32.55 -14.51
N PRO A 180 -17.00 32.95 -14.47
CA PRO A 180 -18.05 32.21 -13.77
C PRO A 180 -18.14 30.73 -14.11
N LEU A 181 -17.97 30.34 -15.38
CA LEU A 181 -17.99 28.95 -15.83
C LEU A 181 -16.87 28.08 -15.18
N PHE A 182 -15.73 28.68 -14.87
CA PHE A 182 -14.54 28.03 -14.39
C PHE A 182 -14.29 28.23 -12.90
N ASN A 183 -15.18 28.93 -12.19
CA ASN A 183 -15.12 29.00 -10.73
C ASN A 183 -15.18 27.58 -10.15
N PHE A 184 -14.45 27.36 -9.05
CA PHE A 184 -14.44 26.06 -8.40
C PHE A 184 -15.84 25.56 -8.02
N ALA A 185 -16.15 24.34 -8.39
CA ALA A 185 -17.44 23.66 -8.17
C ALA A 185 -18.65 24.34 -8.88
N ARG A 186 -18.41 25.18 -9.90
CA ARG A 186 -19.46 25.66 -10.80
C ARG A 186 -19.77 24.62 -11.87
N ALA A 187 -18.75 24.04 -12.51
CA ALA A 187 -18.83 22.80 -13.25
C ALA A 187 -18.31 21.65 -12.40
N ILE A 188 -18.72 20.42 -12.71
CA ILE A 188 -18.30 19.23 -11.98
C ILE A 188 -16.90 18.79 -12.42
N VAL A 189 -16.63 18.81 -13.73
CA VAL A 189 -15.37 18.34 -14.30
C VAL A 189 -15.05 19.06 -15.61
N HIS A 190 -13.77 19.26 -15.84
CA HIS A 190 -13.22 19.79 -17.08
C HIS A 190 -12.40 18.70 -17.76
N PHE A 191 -12.76 18.35 -19.00
CA PHE A 191 -12.04 17.36 -19.79
C PHE A 191 -11.20 18.00 -20.87
N THR A 192 -10.05 17.41 -21.14
CA THR A 192 -9.31 17.59 -22.38
C THR A 192 -9.25 16.25 -23.09
N LEU A 193 -9.46 16.22 -24.39
CA LEU A 193 -9.38 15.00 -25.16
C LEU A 193 -8.89 15.22 -26.57
N ASP A 194 -8.29 14.19 -27.12
CA ASP A 194 -8.00 14.01 -28.54
C ASP A 194 -8.51 12.64 -29.00
N ASN A 195 -8.11 12.20 -30.16
CA ASN A 195 -8.49 10.87 -30.69
C ASN A 195 -7.84 9.68 -29.96
N GLN A 196 -6.86 9.91 -29.09
CA GLN A 196 -6.10 8.86 -28.41
C GLN A 196 -6.35 8.82 -26.91
N GLU A 197 -6.33 9.99 -26.25
CA GLU A 197 -6.31 10.11 -24.79
C GLU A 197 -7.28 11.19 -24.28
N ALA A 198 -7.76 10.98 -23.06
CA ALA A 198 -8.56 11.95 -22.31
C ALA A 198 -7.94 12.24 -20.95
N TYR A 199 -8.03 13.50 -20.51
CA TYR A 199 -7.60 13.95 -19.20
C TYR A 199 -8.69 14.79 -18.54
N MET A 200 -8.70 14.83 -17.21
CA MET A 200 -9.70 15.54 -16.44
C MET A 200 -9.11 16.34 -15.29
N THR A 201 -9.81 17.41 -14.91
CA THR A 201 -9.60 18.11 -13.64
C THR A 201 -10.94 18.59 -13.08
N THR A 202 -11.02 18.67 -11.75
CA THR A 202 -12.22 19.21 -11.07
C THR A 202 -11.98 20.61 -10.51
N ARG A 203 -10.74 21.13 -10.64
CA ARG A 203 -10.39 22.47 -10.16
C ARG A 203 -9.34 23.10 -11.04
N LEU A 204 -9.65 24.25 -11.60
CA LEU A 204 -8.67 25.09 -12.28
C LEU A 204 -7.94 25.99 -11.28
N ASN A 205 -6.62 26.11 -11.44
CA ASN A 205 -5.74 26.91 -10.58
C ASN A 205 -4.60 27.53 -11.42
N GLY A 206 -4.99 28.09 -12.60
CA GLY A 206 -4.04 28.64 -13.55
C GLY A 206 -2.90 27.65 -13.90
N PRO A 207 -1.64 28.09 -13.92
CA PRO A 207 -0.48 27.24 -14.24
C PRO A 207 -0.33 26.02 -13.32
N ASN A 208 -0.85 26.10 -12.09
CA ASN A 208 -0.78 25.02 -11.11
C ASN A 208 -1.94 24.00 -11.22
N THR A 209 -2.77 24.11 -12.25
CA THR A 209 -3.84 23.13 -12.49
C THR A 209 -3.24 21.76 -12.77
N PHE A 210 -3.77 20.75 -12.11
CA PHE A 210 -3.36 19.37 -12.30
C PHE A 210 -4.45 18.57 -13.01
N PHE A 211 -4.08 17.91 -14.09
CA PHE A 211 -4.96 17.04 -14.86
C PHE A 211 -4.59 15.57 -14.60
N LEU A 212 -5.61 14.74 -14.48
CA LEU A 212 -5.51 13.30 -14.30
C LEU A 212 -5.90 12.58 -15.59
N PRO A 213 -5.21 11.50 -15.98
CA PRO A 213 -5.65 10.65 -17.07
C PRO A 213 -7.04 10.07 -16.77
N PHE A 214 -7.88 10.00 -17.79
CA PHE A 214 -9.21 9.40 -17.73
C PHE A 214 -9.36 8.37 -18.85
N ASN A 215 -8.45 7.39 -18.92
CA ASN A 215 -8.33 6.40 -19.98
C ASN A 215 -8.73 5.00 -19.48
N LYS A 216 -9.19 4.15 -20.42
CA LYS A 216 -9.59 2.76 -20.12
C LYS A 216 -8.43 1.90 -19.63
N GLY A 217 -7.21 2.21 -20.04
CA GLY A 217 -6.09 1.30 -20.00
C GLY A 217 -6.06 0.38 -21.22
N ASN A 218 -4.90 -0.15 -21.57
CA ASN A 218 -4.70 -1.01 -22.71
C ASN A 218 -3.90 -2.26 -22.29
N HIS A 219 -4.59 -3.35 -21.98
CA HIS A 219 -3.97 -4.61 -21.54
C HIS A 219 -2.94 -4.42 -20.40
N GLY A 220 -3.32 -3.67 -19.36
CA GLY A 220 -2.46 -3.37 -18.23
C GLY A 220 -1.46 -2.23 -18.44
N ASN A 221 -1.47 -1.55 -19.61
CA ASN A 221 -0.71 -0.34 -19.90
C ASN A 221 -1.62 0.90 -19.85
N ALA A 222 -1.02 2.09 -19.83
CA ALA A 222 -1.75 3.35 -19.95
C ALA A 222 -2.36 3.54 -21.36
N GLY A 223 -3.23 4.55 -21.48
CA GLY A 223 -3.90 4.90 -22.72
C GLY A 223 -5.21 4.14 -22.93
N ASN A 224 -5.63 4.07 -24.19
CA ASN A 224 -6.89 3.40 -24.59
C ASN A 224 -6.62 2.28 -25.60
N PRO A 225 -7.44 1.22 -25.62
CA PRO A 225 -7.34 0.19 -26.66
C PRO A 225 -7.55 0.82 -28.04
N PRO A 226 -6.81 0.38 -29.07
CA PRO A 226 -7.03 0.82 -30.43
C PRO A 226 -8.47 0.50 -30.89
N ASN A 227 -9.19 1.49 -31.38
CA ASN A 227 -10.50 1.30 -31.99
C ASN A 227 -10.38 1.41 -33.53
N PRO A 228 -10.44 0.30 -34.26
CA PRO A 228 -10.25 0.31 -35.71
C PRO A 228 -11.38 1.00 -36.48
N ASN A 229 -12.53 1.24 -35.85
CA ASN A 229 -13.74 1.76 -36.45
C ASN A 229 -14.08 3.19 -36.02
N SER A 230 -13.44 3.74 -34.98
CA SER A 230 -13.74 5.04 -34.40
C SER A 230 -12.56 5.60 -33.61
N PHE A 231 -12.81 6.58 -32.73
CA PHE A 231 -11.82 7.18 -31.85
C PHE A 231 -11.54 6.28 -30.65
N ASN A 232 -10.28 6.20 -30.20
CA ASN A 232 -9.94 5.45 -28.99
C ASN A 232 -10.60 6.06 -27.74
N THR A 233 -10.99 7.32 -27.80
CA THR A 233 -11.67 8.08 -26.74
C THR A 233 -13.20 8.02 -26.81
N GLU A 234 -13.77 7.28 -27.75
CA GLU A 234 -15.22 7.26 -27.99
C GLU A 234 -16.03 6.79 -26.78
N TYR A 235 -15.43 6.00 -25.88
CA TYR A 235 -16.09 5.58 -24.62
C TYR A 235 -16.55 6.78 -23.79
N LEU A 236 -15.89 7.95 -23.90
CA LEU A 236 -16.25 9.11 -23.10
C LEU A 236 -17.69 9.57 -23.44
N TRP A 237 -18.05 9.66 -24.69
CA TRP A 237 -19.40 10.10 -25.09
C TRP A 237 -20.39 8.95 -25.31
N ASN A 238 -19.94 7.76 -25.63
CA ASN A 238 -20.81 6.60 -25.84
C ASN A 238 -21.12 5.78 -24.56
N GLU A 239 -20.29 5.93 -23.49
CA GLU A 239 -20.50 5.21 -22.24
C GLU A 239 -20.62 6.15 -21.04
N VAL A 240 -19.63 7.07 -20.86
CA VAL A 240 -19.49 7.87 -19.66
C VAL A 240 -20.50 9.03 -19.60
N LEU A 241 -20.67 9.74 -20.72
CA LEU A 241 -21.52 10.92 -20.83
C LEU A 241 -22.95 10.61 -21.29
N GLN A 242 -23.33 9.33 -21.37
CA GLN A 242 -24.73 8.98 -21.62
C GLN A 242 -25.63 9.50 -20.48
N PRO A 243 -26.90 9.91 -20.73
CA PRO A 243 -27.79 10.50 -19.74
C PRO A 243 -27.85 9.73 -18.43
N ASP A 244 -28.15 8.43 -18.48
CA ASP A 244 -28.24 7.58 -17.30
C ASP A 244 -26.90 7.43 -16.56
N SER A 245 -25.83 7.29 -17.33
CA SER A 245 -24.46 7.22 -16.81
C SER A 245 -24.04 8.51 -16.11
N LEU A 246 -24.38 9.66 -16.69
CA LEU A 246 -24.07 10.97 -16.12
C LEU A 246 -24.83 11.23 -14.83
N VAL A 247 -26.13 10.87 -14.79
CA VAL A 247 -26.93 10.98 -13.56
C VAL A 247 -26.40 10.04 -12.49
N ASN A 248 -26.02 8.81 -12.85
CA ASN A 248 -25.36 7.86 -11.94
C ASN A 248 -24.05 8.44 -11.39
N LEU A 249 -23.20 9.06 -12.23
CA LEU A 249 -21.96 9.72 -11.79
C LEU A 249 -22.25 10.83 -10.78
N ILE A 250 -23.19 11.71 -11.05
CA ILE A 250 -23.55 12.82 -10.17
C ILE A 250 -24.13 12.32 -8.86
N SER A 251 -24.99 11.33 -8.91
CA SER A 251 -25.71 10.80 -7.73
C SER A 251 -24.81 9.97 -6.82
N HIS A 252 -24.00 9.07 -7.40
CA HIS A 252 -23.33 7.99 -6.65
C HIS A 252 -21.80 8.11 -6.59
N PHE A 253 -21.16 8.88 -7.48
CA PHE A 253 -19.69 8.99 -7.49
C PHE A 253 -19.17 10.36 -7.07
N VAL A 254 -19.78 11.43 -7.57
CA VAL A 254 -19.29 12.79 -7.34
C VAL A 254 -19.63 13.27 -5.94
N ARG A 255 -18.60 13.79 -5.24
CA ARG A 255 -18.77 14.35 -3.90
C ARG A 255 -17.86 15.55 -3.65
N LEU A 256 -18.27 16.41 -2.73
CA LEU A 256 -17.43 17.42 -2.09
C LEU A 256 -16.95 16.90 -0.72
N GLY A 257 -15.67 17.03 -0.42
CA GLY A 257 -15.10 16.63 0.86
C GLY A 257 -13.96 17.56 1.26
N CYS A 258 -13.70 17.66 2.56
CA CYS A 258 -12.55 18.39 3.10
C CYS A 258 -11.47 17.38 3.48
N ASP A 259 -10.28 17.51 2.87
CA ASP A 259 -9.15 16.62 3.15
C ASP A 259 -8.40 16.98 4.44
N ASN A 260 -8.62 18.20 4.95
CA ASN A 260 -7.98 18.64 6.18
C ASN A 260 -8.92 18.43 7.37
N PRO A 261 -8.64 17.46 8.27
CA PRO A 261 -9.48 17.16 9.42
C PRO A 261 -9.49 18.26 10.48
N ASP A 262 -8.55 19.20 10.44
CA ASP A 262 -8.43 20.27 11.43
C ASP A 262 -9.44 21.40 11.16
N ILE A 263 -9.99 21.47 9.96
CA ILE A 263 -10.98 22.48 9.59
C ILE A 263 -12.38 22.03 10.01
N LYS A 264 -12.84 22.48 11.17
CA LYS A 264 -14.17 22.12 11.71
C LYS A 264 -15.36 22.62 10.89
N LYS A 265 -15.21 23.73 10.17
CA LYS A 265 -16.24 24.33 9.31
C LYS A 265 -15.59 24.77 7.99
N PRO A 266 -15.35 23.83 7.06
CA PRO A 266 -14.74 24.15 5.78
C PRO A 266 -15.67 25.04 4.94
N ASN A 267 -15.11 26.05 4.30
CA ASN A 267 -15.77 26.78 3.21
C ASN A 267 -15.54 26.03 1.89
N LEU A 268 -16.20 26.46 0.81
CA LEU A 268 -16.09 25.79 -0.50
C LEU A 268 -14.63 25.79 -1.02
N GLY A 269 -13.85 26.81 -0.70
CA GLY A 269 -12.44 26.91 -1.10
C GLY A 269 -11.54 25.84 -0.46
N ASP A 270 -11.91 25.37 0.75
CA ASP A 270 -11.20 24.36 1.53
C ASP A 270 -11.55 22.94 1.09
N MET A 271 -12.56 22.79 0.20
CA MET A 271 -13.06 21.50 -0.24
C MET A 271 -12.36 20.99 -1.50
N THR A 272 -12.35 19.68 -1.65
CA THR A 272 -11.98 18.98 -2.89
C THR A 272 -13.24 18.38 -3.52
N LEU A 273 -13.43 18.61 -4.82
CA LEU A 273 -14.47 17.95 -5.59
C LEU A 273 -13.91 16.65 -6.17
N TYR A 274 -14.36 15.52 -5.64
CA TYR A 274 -13.96 14.21 -6.09
C TYR A 274 -14.79 13.78 -7.28
N PHE A 275 -14.10 13.39 -8.33
CA PHE A 275 -14.66 12.72 -9.49
C PHE A 275 -13.91 11.39 -9.68
N PRO A 276 -14.58 10.28 -10.01
CA PRO A 276 -13.91 8.99 -10.12
C PRO A 276 -12.94 8.99 -11.32
N ARG A 277 -11.83 8.27 -11.21
CA ARG A 277 -11.02 7.92 -12.37
C ARG A 277 -11.71 6.83 -13.16
N TYR A 278 -11.32 6.66 -14.41
CA TYR A 278 -11.97 5.66 -15.26
C TYR A 278 -11.94 4.26 -14.64
N HIS A 279 -10.79 3.76 -14.20
CA HIS A 279 -10.68 2.42 -13.60
C HIS A 279 -11.54 2.27 -12.33
N GLN A 280 -11.66 3.32 -11.51
CA GLN A 280 -12.49 3.29 -10.30
C GLN A 280 -13.98 3.23 -10.63
N MET A 281 -14.42 4.05 -11.59
CA MET A 281 -15.79 4.03 -12.09
C MET A 281 -16.12 2.69 -12.76
N SER A 282 -15.23 2.23 -13.63
CA SER A 282 -15.42 1.00 -14.40
C SER A 282 -15.55 -0.22 -13.50
N VAL A 283 -14.63 -0.42 -12.54
CA VAL A 283 -14.69 -1.58 -11.64
C VAL A 283 -15.97 -1.59 -10.81
N VAL A 284 -16.38 -0.43 -10.26
CA VAL A 284 -17.61 -0.36 -9.45
C VAL A 284 -18.82 -0.69 -10.30
N ARG A 285 -18.95 -0.12 -11.50
CA ARG A 285 -20.06 -0.40 -12.40
C ARG A 285 -20.10 -1.86 -12.85
N ARG A 286 -18.95 -2.41 -13.25
CA ARG A 286 -18.87 -3.83 -13.65
C ARG A 286 -19.25 -4.78 -12.53
N LEU A 287 -18.84 -4.50 -11.29
CA LEU A 287 -19.21 -5.31 -10.12
C LEU A 287 -20.71 -5.22 -9.83
N VAL A 288 -21.29 -4.01 -9.84
CA VAL A 288 -22.72 -3.81 -9.61
C VAL A 288 -23.55 -4.47 -10.72
N GLN A 289 -23.11 -4.34 -11.97
CA GLN A 289 -23.77 -5.01 -13.10
C GLN A 289 -23.70 -6.53 -12.99
N ASP A 290 -22.53 -7.10 -12.68
CA ASP A 290 -22.37 -8.54 -12.57
C ASP A 290 -23.21 -9.14 -11.44
N VAL A 291 -23.33 -8.46 -10.29
CA VAL A 291 -24.21 -8.94 -9.23
C VAL A 291 -25.70 -8.77 -9.58
N ALA A 292 -26.07 -7.74 -10.34
CA ALA A 292 -27.43 -7.56 -10.82
C ALA A 292 -27.83 -8.63 -11.84
N ASP A 293 -26.89 -9.09 -12.65
CA ASP A 293 -27.12 -10.14 -13.66
C ASP A 293 -27.07 -11.55 -13.08
N ASN A 294 -26.13 -11.82 -12.15
CA ASN A 294 -25.82 -13.17 -11.65
C ASN A 294 -26.34 -13.45 -10.22
N GLY A 295 -26.76 -12.41 -9.48
CA GLY A 295 -27.27 -12.56 -8.11
C GLY A 295 -26.19 -12.69 -7.04
N VAL A 296 -26.59 -13.20 -5.88
CA VAL A 296 -25.76 -13.32 -4.68
C VAL A 296 -24.96 -14.63 -4.69
N GLY A 297 -23.76 -14.63 -4.07
CA GLY A 297 -22.95 -15.83 -3.81
C GLY A 297 -21.63 -15.87 -4.56
N LYS A 298 -21.37 -14.95 -5.51
CA LYS A 298 -20.14 -14.89 -6.29
C LYS A 298 -19.00 -14.22 -5.50
N ARG A 299 -17.77 -14.58 -5.86
CA ARG A 299 -16.53 -14.02 -5.30
C ARG A 299 -15.78 -13.25 -6.38
N TYR A 300 -15.24 -12.10 -6.02
CA TYR A 300 -14.57 -11.20 -6.95
C TYR A 300 -13.21 -10.81 -6.41
N LEU A 301 -12.16 -10.92 -7.23
CA LEU A 301 -10.83 -10.42 -6.96
C LEU A 301 -10.57 -9.15 -7.77
N ILE A 302 -10.27 -8.07 -7.09
CA ILE A 302 -9.93 -6.77 -7.70
C ILE A 302 -8.45 -6.50 -7.42
N GLN A 303 -7.61 -6.68 -8.46
CA GLN A 303 -6.18 -6.40 -8.38
C GLN A 303 -5.91 -4.96 -8.82
N HIS A 304 -5.87 -4.04 -7.87
CA HIS A 304 -5.54 -2.64 -8.09
C HIS A 304 -4.26 -2.25 -7.36
N SER A 305 -3.33 -1.59 -8.04
CA SER A 305 -2.01 -1.26 -7.51
C SER A 305 -2.07 -0.48 -6.19
N ALA A 306 -1.01 -0.57 -5.39
CA ALA A 306 -0.88 0.21 -4.17
C ALA A 306 -0.90 1.70 -4.51
N GLY A 307 -1.80 2.46 -3.88
CA GLY A 307 -1.95 3.88 -4.15
C GLY A 307 -2.97 4.24 -5.23
N SER A 308 -3.61 3.27 -5.88
CA SER A 308 -4.62 3.50 -6.93
C SER A 308 -5.94 4.14 -6.45
N GLY A 309 -6.09 4.40 -5.16
CA GLY A 309 -7.33 4.94 -4.59
C GLY A 309 -8.40 3.89 -4.32
N LYS A 310 -8.01 2.65 -4.00
CA LYS A 310 -8.90 1.53 -3.64
C LYS A 310 -9.97 1.91 -2.62
N SER A 311 -9.63 2.69 -1.59
CA SER A 311 -10.58 3.12 -0.56
C SER A 311 -11.78 3.90 -1.11
N ASN A 312 -11.58 4.70 -2.17
CA ASN A 312 -12.70 5.38 -2.85
C ASN A 312 -13.56 4.37 -3.62
N SER A 313 -12.93 3.44 -4.37
CA SER A 313 -13.67 2.37 -5.08
C SER A 313 -14.50 1.53 -4.12
N ILE A 314 -13.94 1.16 -2.97
CA ILE A 314 -14.63 0.44 -1.89
C ILE A 314 -15.83 1.24 -1.38
N THR A 315 -15.64 2.54 -1.14
CA THR A 315 -16.71 3.41 -0.66
C THR A 315 -17.85 3.50 -1.69
N TRP A 316 -17.54 3.78 -2.95
CA TRP A 316 -18.54 3.83 -4.02
C TRP A 316 -19.25 2.51 -4.23
N LEU A 317 -18.52 1.39 -4.16
CA LEU A 317 -19.10 0.06 -4.28
C LEU A 317 -20.08 -0.21 -3.12
N ALA A 318 -19.68 0.10 -1.88
CA ALA A 318 -20.53 -0.12 -0.72
C ALA A 318 -21.88 0.60 -0.82
N TYR A 319 -21.88 1.85 -1.29
CA TYR A 319 -23.12 2.60 -1.49
C TYR A 319 -23.97 2.07 -2.63
N GLN A 320 -23.37 1.64 -3.73
CA GLN A 320 -24.14 1.16 -4.88
C GLN A 320 -24.66 -0.27 -4.68
N LEU A 321 -23.98 -1.11 -3.89
CA LEU A 321 -24.44 -2.45 -3.57
C LEU A 321 -25.72 -2.47 -2.69
N ILE A 322 -25.93 -1.49 -1.82
CA ILE A 322 -27.18 -1.40 -1.04
C ILE A 322 -28.40 -1.04 -1.90
N GLU A 323 -28.17 -0.52 -3.10
CA GLU A 323 -29.19 -0.16 -4.09
C GLU A 323 -29.12 -1.05 -5.34
N ALA A 324 -28.40 -2.19 -5.27
CA ALA A 324 -28.30 -3.13 -6.38
C ALA A 324 -29.56 -4.03 -6.44
N TYR A 325 -30.29 -3.97 -7.56
CA TYR A 325 -31.48 -4.79 -7.83
C TYR A 325 -31.16 -5.85 -8.87
N PRO A 326 -31.81 -7.04 -8.82
CA PRO A 326 -31.60 -8.06 -9.83
C PRO A 326 -32.20 -7.65 -11.18
N HIS A 327 -31.49 -7.95 -12.27
CA HIS A 327 -31.95 -7.67 -13.64
C HIS A 327 -32.73 -8.82 -14.24
N SER A 328 -32.70 -10.01 -13.66
CA SER A 328 -33.33 -11.19 -14.20
C SER A 328 -34.00 -12.06 -13.11
N GLU A 329 -34.91 -12.89 -13.53
CA GLU A 329 -35.57 -13.89 -12.66
C GLU A 329 -34.56 -14.88 -12.05
N GLN A 330 -33.43 -15.13 -12.75
CA GLN A 330 -32.39 -16.03 -12.26
C GLN A 330 -31.57 -15.39 -11.13
N ALA A 331 -31.38 -14.07 -11.20
CA ALA A 331 -30.61 -13.29 -10.20
C ALA A 331 -31.45 -12.86 -8.99
N LYS A 332 -32.76 -12.89 -9.07
CA LYS A 332 -33.69 -12.33 -8.04
C LYS A 332 -33.56 -12.93 -6.65
N GLY A 333 -33.09 -14.18 -6.53
CA GLY A 333 -33.12 -14.90 -5.26
C GLY A 333 -34.56 -15.05 -4.71
N ALA A 334 -34.69 -15.23 -3.38
CA ALA A 334 -35.97 -15.44 -2.72
C ALA A 334 -36.86 -14.17 -2.61
N LYS A 335 -36.31 -12.98 -2.77
CA LYS A 335 -37.00 -11.71 -2.45
C LYS A 335 -37.70 -11.03 -3.66
N GLY A 336 -37.44 -11.48 -4.88
CA GLY A 336 -38.04 -10.93 -6.12
C GLY A 336 -37.30 -9.69 -6.67
N LEU A 337 -37.76 -9.23 -7.86
CA LEU A 337 -37.06 -8.16 -8.63
C LEU A 337 -37.18 -6.76 -8.01
N GLU A 338 -38.18 -6.53 -7.16
CA GLU A 338 -38.42 -5.21 -6.55
C GLU A 338 -37.65 -5.00 -5.23
N HIS A 339 -36.86 -5.99 -4.83
CA HIS A 339 -36.05 -5.91 -3.60
C HIS A 339 -34.57 -5.85 -3.92
N PRO A 340 -33.79 -5.04 -3.16
CA PRO A 340 -32.34 -5.03 -3.35
C PRO A 340 -31.74 -6.40 -3.03
N LEU A 341 -30.67 -6.74 -3.75
CA LEU A 341 -29.96 -8.02 -3.62
C LEU A 341 -29.38 -8.23 -2.23
N TYR A 342 -28.93 -7.15 -1.59
CA TYR A 342 -28.26 -7.20 -0.28
C TYR A 342 -29.03 -6.44 0.80
N ASP A 343 -29.17 -7.05 1.95
CA ASP A 343 -29.74 -6.40 3.13
C ASP A 343 -28.74 -5.45 3.79
N SER A 344 -27.47 -5.84 3.83
CA SER A 344 -26.38 -5.03 4.36
C SER A 344 -25.08 -5.29 3.61
N VAL A 345 -24.23 -4.26 3.58
CA VAL A 345 -22.86 -4.31 3.08
C VAL A 345 -21.91 -4.22 4.26
N ILE A 346 -21.00 -5.19 4.38
CA ILE A 346 -20.00 -5.28 5.45
C ILE A 346 -18.64 -4.94 4.85
N VAL A 347 -18.01 -3.88 5.34
CA VAL A 347 -16.68 -3.46 4.91
C VAL A 347 -15.66 -3.87 5.96
N VAL A 348 -14.75 -4.76 5.56
CA VAL A 348 -13.73 -5.35 6.43
C VAL A 348 -12.38 -4.69 6.12
N THR A 349 -11.76 -4.07 7.13
CA THR A 349 -10.47 -3.38 6.99
C THR A 349 -9.39 -4.05 7.83
N ASP A 350 -8.12 -3.93 7.40
CA ASP A 350 -7.00 -4.55 8.12
C ASP A 350 -6.72 -3.91 9.49
N ARG A 351 -6.78 -2.59 9.59
CA ARG A 351 -6.31 -1.87 10.79
C ARG A 351 -7.25 -0.77 11.24
N LYS A 352 -7.26 -0.52 12.58
CA LYS A 352 -8.00 0.59 13.20
C LYS A 352 -7.73 1.96 12.57
N ILE A 353 -6.55 2.20 12.01
CA ILE A 353 -6.19 3.47 11.37
C ILE A 353 -6.80 3.60 9.96
N LEU A 354 -6.76 2.52 9.16
CA LEU A 354 -7.43 2.46 7.86
C LEU A 354 -8.95 2.48 8.05
N ASP A 355 -9.44 1.81 9.09
CA ASP A 355 -10.82 1.84 9.54
C ASP A 355 -11.29 3.29 9.77
N LYS A 356 -10.51 4.13 10.44
CA LYS A 356 -10.84 5.55 10.64
C LYS A 356 -10.91 6.33 9.32
N GLN A 357 -9.92 6.18 8.44
CA GLN A 357 -9.91 6.89 7.15
C GLN A 357 -11.07 6.44 6.24
N LEU A 358 -11.30 5.14 6.14
CA LEU A 358 -12.39 4.59 5.34
C LEU A 358 -13.75 4.95 5.93
N LYS A 359 -13.88 4.90 7.27
CA LYS A 359 -15.05 5.35 8.00
C LYS A 359 -15.36 6.82 7.75
N ASP A 360 -14.35 7.68 7.80
CA ASP A 360 -14.51 9.10 7.54
C ASP A 360 -14.89 9.35 6.07
N ASN A 361 -14.30 8.62 5.13
CA ASN A 361 -14.70 8.65 3.73
C ASN A 361 -16.15 8.19 3.54
N ILE A 362 -16.52 7.04 4.09
CA ILE A 362 -17.88 6.52 3.99
C ILE A 362 -18.88 7.50 4.63
N LYS A 363 -18.57 8.07 5.80
CA LYS A 363 -19.42 9.08 6.45
C LYS A 363 -19.58 10.36 5.63
N GLN A 364 -18.52 10.82 4.95
CA GLN A 364 -18.61 12.00 4.08
C GLN A 364 -19.51 11.78 2.86
N PHE A 365 -19.69 10.54 2.42
CA PHE A 365 -20.66 10.17 1.39
C PHE A 365 -22.10 10.10 1.90
N SER A 366 -22.29 9.86 3.21
CA SER A 366 -23.63 9.65 3.78
C SER A 366 -24.41 10.95 3.83
N GLU A 367 -25.34 11.10 2.93
CA GLU A 367 -26.37 12.15 3.00
C GLU A 367 -27.49 11.78 3.99
N VAL A 368 -27.64 10.48 4.30
CA VAL A 368 -28.63 9.95 5.22
C VAL A 368 -27.97 9.57 6.53
N LYS A 369 -28.32 10.30 7.59
CA LYS A 369 -27.84 9.98 8.94
C LYS A 369 -28.43 8.64 9.40
N GLY A 370 -27.60 7.74 9.87
CA GLY A 370 -28.01 6.54 10.55
C GLY A 370 -27.98 5.24 9.75
N ILE A 371 -27.61 5.24 8.46
CA ILE A 371 -27.46 4.01 7.67
C ILE A 371 -26.13 3.27 7.94
N ILE A 372 -25.15 3.95 8.55
CA ILE A 372 -23.81 3.44 8.82
C ILE A 372 -23.70 3.03 10.28
N ALA A 373 -23.13 1.86 10.55
CA ALA A 373 -22.71 1.41 11.87
C ALA A 373 -21.22 1.03 11.86
N HIS A 374 -20.62 1.11 13.04
CA HIS A 374 -19.29 0.60 13.31
C HIS A 374 -19.40 -0.50 14.34
N ALA A 375 -19.01 -1.72 13.97
CA ALA A 375 -19.05 -2.87 14.86
C ALA A 375 -17.68 -3.10 15.50
N GLU A 376 -17.59 -2.86 16.80
CA GLU A 376 -16.38 -3.11 17.59
C GLU A 376 -16.35 -4.51 18.20
N CYS A 377 -17.48 -5.18 18.29
CA CYS A 377 -17.63 -6.56 18.74
C CYS A 377 -18.81 -7.23 18.02
N SER A 378 -18.97 -8.55 18.18
CA SER A 378 -20.09 -9.29 17.58
C SER A 378 -21.46 -8.79 18.02
N LYS A 379 -21.58 -8.33 19.27
CA LYS A 379 -22.82 -7.75 19.78
C LYS A 379 -23.22 -6.46 19.04
N ASP A 380 -22.24 -5.60 18.74
CA ASP A 380 -22.49 -4.37 17.98
C ASP A 380 -22.93 -4.67 16.55
N LEU A 381 -22.36 -5.71 15.93
CA LEU A 381 -22.76 -6.15 14.61
C LEU A 381 -24.21 -6.66 14.63
N ARG A 382 -24.54 -7.58 15.56
CA ARG A 382 -25.89 -8.11 15.69
C ARG A 382 -26.89 -6.98 15.85
N ASN A 383 -26.63 -6.05 16.77
CA ASN A 383 -27.45 -4.86 16.96
C ASN A 383 -27.57 -4.01 15.68
N ALA A 384 -26.48 -3.84 14.93
CA ALA A 384 -26.50 -3.08 13.68
C ALA A 384 -27.36 -3.77 12.61
N LEU A 385 -27.24 -5.09 12.48
CA LEU A 385 -28.04 -5.89 11.54
C LEU A 385 -29.52 -5.92 11.91
N GLU A 386 -29.84 -6.08 13.21
CA GLU A 386 -31.22 -6.06 13.74
C GLU A 386 -31.87 -4.69 13.53
N ASN A 387 -31.10 -3.59 13.74
CA ASN A 387 -31.54 -2.23 13.50
C ASN A 387 -31.55 -1.81 12.02
N GLY A 388 -31.34 -2.73 11.09
CA GLY A 388 -31.42 -2.49 9.66
C GLY A 388 -30.35 -1.55 9.08
N LYS A 389 -29.15 -1.48 9.70
CA LYS A 389 -28.04 -0.70 9.19
C LYS A 389 -27.58 -1.26 7.85
N LYS A 390 -27.44 -0.39 6.85
CA LYS A 390 -27.12 -0.78 5.48
C LYS A 390 -25.64 -0.98 5.24
N ILE A 391 -24.76 -0.16 5.87
CA ILE A 391 -23.31 -0.28 5.75
C ILE A 391 -22.72 -0.47 7.15
N ILE A 392 -21.94 -1.53 7.31
CA ILE A 392 -21.31 -1.89 8.59
C ILE A 392 -19.81 -1.98 8.36
N ILE A 393 -19.02 -1.28 9.16
CA ILE A 393 -17.56 -1.26 9.05
C ILE A 393 -16.98 -2.01 10.24
N THR A 394 -16.05 -2.93 9.97
CA THR A 394 -15.37 -3.73 11.00
C THR A 394 -13.93 -4.01 10.60
N THR A 395 -13.13 -4.52 11.55
CA THR A 395 -11.75 -4.92 11.29
C THR A 395 -11.61 -6.42 11.06
N ILE A 396 -10.55 -6.79 10.35
CA ILE A 396 -10.20 -8.19 10.05
C ILE A 396 -10.14 -9.06 11.31
N GLN A 397 -9.59 -8.55 12.42
CA GLN A 397 -9.45 -9.30 13.67
C GLN A 397 -10.82 -9.64 14.29
N LYS A 398 -11.84 -8.83 14.04
CA LYS A 398 -13.19 -8.99 14.59
C LYS A 398 -14.12 -9.76 13.68
N PHE A 399 -13.84 -9.73 12.37
CA PHE A 399 -14.67 -10.34 11.36
C PHE A 399 -14.94 -11.84 11.56
N PRO A 400 -13.99 -12.70 12.01
CA PRO A 400 -14.27 -14.11 12.30
C PRO A 400 -15.34 -14.34 13.35
N PHE A 401 -15.43 -13.50 14.37
CA PHE A 401 -16.47 -13.59 15.41
C PHE A 401 -17.84 -13.19 14.89
N ILE A 402 -17.85 -12.32 13.88
CA ILE A 402 -19.03 -11.78 13.21
C ILE A 402 -19.66 -12.80 12.26
N LEU A 403 -18.86 -13.66 11.66
CA LEU A 403 -19.32 -14.68 10.70
C LEU A 403 -20.31 -15.68 11.29
N ASN A 404 -20.25 -15.96 12.59
CA ASN A 404 -21.22 -16.81 13.27
C ASN A 404 -22.63 -16.21 13.20
N ASP A 405 -22.74 -14.92 13.54
CA ASP A 405 -23.99 -14.20 13.58
C ASP A 405 -24.60 -14.06 12.17
N ILE A 406 -23.75 -13.88 11.15
CA ILE A 406 -24.17 -13.87 9.72
C ILE A 406 -24.70 -15.24 9.30
N GLY A 407 -24.04 -16.33 9.71
CA GLY A 407 -24.44 -17.69 9.39
C GLY A 407 -25.82 -18.09 9.97
N GLU A 408 -26.23 -17.50 11.10
CA GLU A 408 -27.53 -17.68 11.71
C GLU A 408 -28.66 -16.93 10.98
N MET A 409 -28.33 -15.88 10.20
CA MET A 409 -29.31 -15.06 9.45
C MET A 409 -29.49 -15.56 8.01
N ALA A 410 -29.97 -16.77 7.85
CA ALA A 410 -30.13 -17.43 6.54
C ALA A 410 -31.15 -16.76 5.59
N ASP A 411 -31.97 -15.88 6.11
CA ASP A 411 -32.98 -15.08 5.39
C ASP A 411 -32.46 -13.77 4.82
N LYS A 412 -31.25 -13.38 5.18
CA LYS A 412 -30.60 -12.12 4.76
C LYS A 412 -29.44 -12.37 3.82
N ASN A 413 -29.23 -11.45 2.88
CA ASN A 413 -28.11 -11.44 1.94
C ASN A 413 -27.11 -10.36 2.29
N PHE A 414 -25.81 -10.68 2.16
CA PHE A 414 -24.72 -9.80 2.54
C PHE A 414 -23.73 -9.59 1.39
N ALA A 415 -23.27 -8.34 1.22
CA ALA A 415 -22.09 -8.05 0.43
C ALA A 415 -20.92 -7.79 1.39
N ILE A 416 -19.80 -8.51 1.21
CA ILE A 416 -18.64 -8.41 2.08
C ILE A 416 -17.48 -7.88 1.26
N ILE A 417 -17.05 -6.65 1.56
CA ILE A 417 -15.94 -5.97 0.89
C ILE A 417 -14.71 -6.06 1.79
N ILE A 418 -13.63 -6.63 1.29
CA ILE A 418 -12.38 -6.85 2.04
C ILE A 418 -11.29 -5.95 1.45
N ASP A 419 -10.80 -5.00 2.27
CA ASP A 419 -9.67 -4.13 1.89
C ASP A 419 -8.35 -4.72 2.35
N GLU A 420 -7.32 -4.62 1.48
CA GLU A 420 -5.97 -5.13 1.73
C GLU A 420 -5.98 -6.59 2.19
N ALA A 421 -6.65 -7.43 1.41
CA ALA A 421 -6.85 -8.86 1.71
C ALA A 421 -5.56 -9.68 1.98
N HIS A 422 -4.40 -9.06 1.99
CA HIS A 422 -3.07 -9.69 2.10
C HIS A 422 -2.23 -9.22 3.29
N SER A 423 -2.78 -8.45 4.26
CA SER A 423 -1.93 -7.84 5.27
C SER A 423 -1.30 -8.86 6.22
N SER A 424 0.02 -8.90 6.18
CA SER A 424 0.86 -9.52 7.17
C SER A 424 1.13 -8.53 8.32
N GLN A 425 0.93 -8.93 9.53
CA GLN A 425 1.35 -8.35 10.81
C GLN A 425 0.26 -7.77 11.70
N SER A 426 -0.04 -8.50 12.72
CA SER A 426 -0.37 -7.95 14.02
C SER A 426 0.17 -8.86 15.12
N GLY A 427 1.41 -8.66 15.51
CA GLY A 427 1.98 -9.32 16.69
C GLY A 427 1.18 -9.08 17.97
N MET A 428 0.32 -8.06 18.04
CA MET A 428 -0.48 -7.78 19.25
C MET A 428 -1.81 -8.50 19.34
N ALA A 429 -2.40 -8.97 18.23
CA ALA A 429 -3.61 -9.83 18.33
C ALA A 429 -3.24 -11.26 18.72
N HIS A 430 -2.02 -11.67 18.45
CA HIS A 430 -1.45 -12.93 18.93
C HIS A 430 -1.18 -12.85 20.43
N ASP A 431 -0.59 -11.76 20.94
CA ASP A 431 -0.32 -11.56 22.36
C ASP A 431 -1.60 -11.53 23.20
N GLY A 432 -2.66 -10.88 22.74
CA GLY A 432 -3.94 -10.86 23.45
C GLY A 432 -4.63 -12.23 23.52
N MET A 433 -4.48 -13.07 22.51
CA MET A 433 -5.05 -14.42 22.48
C MET A 433 -4.11 -15.43 23.14
N ASN A 434 -2.80 -15.27 23.02
CA ASN A 434 -1.80 -16.10 23.70
C ASN A 434 -1.73 -15.75 25.19
N THR A 435 -1.86 -14.48 25.57
CA THR A 435 -1.97 -14.06 26.98
C THR A 435 -3.26 -14.59 27.62
N ALA A 436 -4.37 -14.64 26.86
CA ALA A 436 -5.61 -15.26 27.33
C ALA A 436 -5.52 -16.81 27.39
N LEU A 437 -4.57 -17.41 26.67
CA LEU A 437 -4.31 -18.85 26.64
C LEU A 437 -3.08 -19.28 27.46
N GLY A 438 -2.38 -18.35 28.11
CA GLY A 438 -1.23 -18.65 28.99
C GLY A 438 0.02 -19.17 28.27
N ILE A 439 0.22 -18.79 27.00
CA ILE A 439 1.39 -19.21 26.21
C ILE A 439 2.45 -18.09 26.26
N ASP A 440 3.62 -18.38 26.79
CA ASP A 440 4.77 -17.48 26.85
C ASP A 440 5.34 -17.24 25.44
N THR A 441 5.52 -15.97 25.06
CA THR A 441 5.81 -15.51 23.68
C THR A 441 7.29 -15.26 23.39
N ASP A 442 8.21 -15.68 24.23
CA ASP A 442 9.64 -15.31 24.11
C ASP A 442 10.45 -16.11 23.06
N ASN A 443 9.86 -17.07 22.34
CA ASN A 443 10.58 -17.93 21.38
C ASN A 443 9.95 -17.99 19.98
N GLU A 444 9.51 -16.87 19.37
CA GLU A 444 9.22 -16.87 17.93
C GLU A 444 10.46 -16.51 17.11
N LYS A 445 11.28 -17.52 16.85
CA LYS A 445 12.23 -17.54 15.73
C LYS A 445 11.46 -17.79 14.43
N ASP A 446 11.53 -16.84 13.53
CA ASP A 446 11.35 -16.91 12.05
C ASP A 446 10.50 -18.11 11.52
N GLY A 447 9.22 -18.16 11.84
CA GLY A 447 8.28 -19.14 11.28
C GLY A 447 7.02 -18.46 10.82
N ASP A 448 6.72 -18.62 9.54
CA ASP A 448 5.51 -18.26 8.79
C ASP A 448 4.35 -17.68 9.62
N ILE A 449 4.26 -16.36 9.61
CA ILE A 449 3.16 -15.60 10.24
C ILE A 449 1.88 -15.97 9.50
N ASP A 450 0.93 -16.58 10.20
CA ASP A 450 -0.43 -16.85 9.70
C ASP A 450 -1.05 -15.52 9.23
N ASP A 451 -1.25 -15.38 7.94
CA ASP A 451 -1.77 -14.17 7.32
C ASP A 451 -3.22 -13.92 7.78
N ASN A 452 -3.56 -12.68 8.08
CA ASN A 452 -4.94 -12.29 8.43
C ASN A 452 -5.97 -12.70 7.37
N GLN A 453 -5.54 -12.77 6.12
CA GLN A 453 -6.34 -13.27 5.00
C GLN A 453 -6.65 -14.75 5.16
N ASP A 454 -5.65 -15.57 5.52
CA ASP A 454 -5.85 -16.99 5.78
C ASP A 454 -6.80 -17.20 6.96
N ARG A 455 -6.79 -16.31 7.96
CA ARG A 455 -7.75 -16.34 9.08
C ARG A 455 -9.18 -16.00 8.65
N ILE A 456 -9.38 -14.99 7.80
CA ILE A 456 -10.70 -14.69 7.22
C ILE A 456 -11.17 -15.89 6.41
N ILE A 457 -10.32 -16.38 5.57
CA ILE A 457 -10.58 -17.54 4.72
C ILE A 457 -10.97 -18.74 5.59
N LYS A 458 -10.17 -19.07 6.61
CA LYS A 458 -10.48 -20.15 7.56
C LYS A 458 -11.80 -19.95 8.29
N ALA A 459 -12.07 -18.72 8.74
CA ALA A 459 -13.29 -18.40 9.44
C ALA A 459 -14.54 -18.47 8.51
N MET A 460 -14.40 -18.09 7.25
CA MET A 460 -15.46 -18.21 6.25
C MET A 460 -15.82 -19.67 5.95
N GLU A 461 -14.89 -20.57 6.08
CA GLU A 461 -15.00 -21.99 5.68
C GLU A 461 -15.38 -22.93 6.80
N SER A 462 -14.79 -22.75 7.98
CA SER A 462 -15.11 -23.56 9.17
C SER A 462 -16.61 -23.50 9.52
N ARG A 463 -17.35 -22.53 8.92
CA ARG A 463 -18.74 -22.22 9.29
C ARG A 463 -19.73 -22.37 8.14
N LYS A 464 -19.38 -23.13 7.07
CA LYS A 464 -20.27 -23.40 5.92
C LYS A 464 -21.07 -22.15 5.54
N MET A 465 -20.39 -21.09 5.07
CA MET A 465 -21.08 -19.90 4.61
C MET A 465 -22.02 -20.30 3.50
N ARG A 466 -23.30 -20.27 3.82
CA ARG A 466 -24.40 -20.53 2.90
C ARG A 466 -24.32 -19.50 1.77
N GLY A 467 -24.83 -19.81 0.58
CA GLY A 467 -24.75 -18.96 -0.62
C GLY A 467 -25.43 -17.58 -0.53
N ASN A 468 -25.63 -17.04 0.70
CA ASN A 468 -26.23 -15.74 0.97
C ASN A 468 -25.23 -14.57 1.07
N GLY A 469 -23.95 -14.80 0.74
CA GLY A 469 -22.92 -13.77 0.78
C GLY A 469 -22.12 -13.67 -0.50
N SER A 470 -21.93 -12.45 -1.05
CA SER A 470 -20.96 -12.15 -2.11
C SER A 470 -19.74 -11.47 -1.54
N TYR A 471 -18.55 -11.76 -2.09
CA TYR A 471 -17.27 -11.30 -1.56
C TYR A 471 -16.51 -10.49 -2.58
N PHE A 472 -16.01 -9.33 -2.18
CA PHE A 472 -15.28 -8.39 -3.03
C PHE A 472 -13.90 -8.11 -2.39
N ALA A 473 -12.87 -8.82 -2.86
CA ALA A 473 -11.52 -8.75 -2.33
C ALA A 473 -10.68 -7.74 -3.12
N PHE A 474 -10.32 -6.62 -2.48
CA PHE A 474 -9.43 -5.61 -3.06
C PHE A 474 -8.00 -5.83 -2.56
N THR A 475 -7.06 -5.95 -3.49
CA THR A 475 -5.64 -6.10 -3.16
C THR A 475 -4.73 -5.54 -4.26
N ALA A 476 -3.53 -5.10 -3.89
CA ALA A 476 -2.48 -4.76 -4.85
C ALA A 476 -1.59 -5.96 -5.17
N THR A 477 -1.53 -6.94 -4.27
CA THR A 477 -0.55 -8.04 -4.29
C THR A 477 -1.24 -9.36 -3.95
N PRO A 478 -2.04 -9.92 -4.89
CA PRO A 478 -2.73 -11.17 -4.63
C PRO A 478 -1.72 -12.32 -4.46
N LYS A 479 -1.96 -13.15 -3.44
CA LYS A 479 -1.23 -14.40 -3.24
C LYS A 479 -1.93 -15.54 -3.98
N ASP A 480 -1.26 -16.71 -4.07
CA ASP A 480 -1.82 -17.92 -4.69
C ASP A 480 -3.18 -18.28 -4.09
N SER A 481 -3.29 -18.28 -2.76
CA SER A 481 -4.56 -18.56 -2.05
C SER A 481 -5.64 -17.53 -2.34
N THR A 482 -5.26 -16.26 -2.55
CA THR A 482 -6.19 -15.19 -2.95
C THR A 482 -6.72 -15.40 -4.36
N LEU A 483 -5.82 -15.71 -5.30
CA LEU A 483 -6.17 -15.99 -6.70
C LEU A 483 -7.06 -17.23 -6.81
N GLU A 484 -6.69 -18.32 -6.15
CA GLU A 484 -7.45 -19.56 -6.18
C GLU A 484 -8.86 -19.40 -5.60
N LYS A 485 -9.03 -18.54 -4.59
CA LYS A 485 -10.30 -18.37 -3.88
C LYS A 485 -11.22 -17.30 -4.48
N PHE A 486 -10.66 -16.16 -4.86
CA PHE A 486 -11.44 -15.00 -5.31
C PHE A 486 -11.28 -14.73 -6.80
N GLY A 487 -10.27 -15.34 -7.46
CA GLY A 487 -10.05 -15.21 -8.89
C GLY A 487 -11.08 -15.99 -9.71
N GLU A 488 -11.25 -15.56 -10.95
CA GLU A 488 -12.09 -16.23 -11.93
C GLU A 488 -11.31 -17.35 -12.61
N LYS A 489 -11.84 -18.59 -12.50
CA LYS A 489 -11.23 -19.74 -13.18
C LYS A 489 -11.50 -19.67 -14.67
N GLN A 490 -10.43 -19.60 -15.45
CA GLN A 490 -10.46 -19.56 -16.89
C GLN A 490 -10.61 -20.98 -17.50
N ALA A 491 -10.96 -21.06 -18.79
CA ALA A 491 -11.11 -22.32 -19.50
C ALA A 491 -9.83 -23.17 -19.57
N ASP A 492 -8.67 -22.52 -19.49
CA ASP A 492 -7.34 -23.17 -19.45
C ASP A 492 -6.91 -23.62 -18.04
N GLY A 493 -7.77 -23.42 -17.03
CA GLY A 493 -7.52 -23.80 -15.65
C GLY A 493 -6.84 -22.74 -14.80
N ARG A 494 -6.35 -21.63 -15.38
CA ARG A 494 -5.75 -20.52 -14.68
C ARG A 494 -6.79 -19.70 -13.91
N PHE A 495 -6.33 -19.02 -12.86
CA PHE A 495 -7.15 -18.09 -12.10
C PHE A 495 -6.68 -16.66 -12.34
N THR A 496 -7.60 -15.78 -12.72
CA THR A 496 -7.34 -14.37 -13.03
C THR A 496 -8.18 -13.44 -12.18
N PRO A 497 -7.74 -12.19 -11.92
CA PRO A 497 -8.61 -11.21 -11.25
C PRO A 497 -9.79 -10.81 -12.15
N PHE A 498 -10.93 -10.49 -11.53
CA PHE A 498 -12.11 -9.93 -12.20
C PHE A 498 -11.82 -8.56 -12.83
N ASP A 499 -11.05 -7.74 -12.15
CA ASP A 499 -10.65 -6.41 -12.63
C ASP A 499 -9.19 -6.12 -12.28
N LEU A 500 -8.47 -5.47 -13.21
CA LEU A 500 -7.07 -5.16 -13.11
C LEU A 500 -6.80 -3.67 -13.34
N TYR A 501 -6.14 -3.04 -12.38
CA TYR A 501 -5.42 -1.78 -12.57
C TYR A 501 -3.98 -1.99 -12.14
N SER A 502 -3.11 -2.29 -13.10
CA SER A 502 -1.74 -2.74 -12.86
C SER A 502 -0.85 -1.64 -12.26
N MET A 503 0.26 -2.05 -11.64
CA MET A 503 1.29 -1.11 -11.19
C MET A 503 1.92 -0.39 -12.39
N LYS A 504 2.16 -1.11 -13.48
CA LYS A 504 2.68 -0.56 -14.74
C LYS A 504 1.80 0.58 -15.25
N GLN A 505 0.51 0.32 -15.41
CA GLN A 505 -0.46 1.33 -15.87
C GLN A 505 -0.48 2.55 -14.94
N ALA A 506 -0.48 2.33 -13.63
CA ALA A 506 -0.51 3.41 -12.65
C ALA A 506 0.75 4.31 -12.69
N ILE A 507 1.93 3.72 -12.98
CA ILE A 507 3.20 4.47 -13.17
C ILE A 507 3.16 5.25 -14.50
N GLU A 508 2.76 4.62 -15.58
CA GLU A 508 2.69 5.25 -16.90
C GLU A 508 1.69 6.42 -16.94
N GLU A 509 0.58 6.29 -16.23
CA GLU A 509 -0.40 7.36 -16.03
C GLU A 509 0.08 8.47 -15.09
N GLY A 510 1.24 8.29 -14.43
CA GLY A 510 1.79 9.24 -13.46
C GLY A 510 0.99 9.34 -12.16
N PHE A 511 0.16 8.32 -11.88
CA PHE A 511 -0.66 8.28 -10.68
C PHE A 511 0.14 7.86 -9.45
N ILE A 512 1.03 6.92 -9.63
CA ILE A 512 2.06 6.54 -8.67
C ILE A 512 3.43 6.74 -9.30
N LEU A 513 4.45 6.84 -8.45
CA LEU A 513 5.82 7.02 -8.88
C LEU A 513 6.57 5.69 -8.90
N ASP A 514 7.53 5.54 -9.81
CA ASP A 514 8.37 4.35 -9.91
C ASP A 514 9.42 4.36 -8.79
N VAL A 515 9.19 3.55 -7.76
CA VAL A 515 10.04 3.48 -6.56
C VAL A 515 11.34 2.72 -6.77
N VAL A 516 11.43 1.92 -7.82
CA VAL A 516 12.62 1.10 -8.11
C VAL A 516 13.57 1.75 -9.12
N ARG A 517 13.31 3.00 -9.50
CA ARG A 517 14.11 3.73 -10.49
C ARG A 517 15.48 4.17 -9.97
N ASN A 518 15.58 4.55 -8.68
CA ASN A 518 16.81 5.04 -8.05
C ASN A 518 17.14 4.14 -6.85
N TYR A 519 17.45 2.89 -7.14
CA TYR A 519 17.77 1.90 -6.12
C TYR A 519 19.27 1.76 -5.93
N THR A 520 19.74 1.90 -4.69
CA THR A 520 21.16 1.76 -4.32
C THR A 520 21.27 0.61 -3.33
N THR A 521 22.14 -0.35 -3.60
CA THR A 521 22.41 -1.47 -2.70
C THR A 521 23.80 -1.38 -2.11
N PHE A 522 23.89 -1.81 -0.85
CA PHE A 522 25.13 -1.91 -0.09
C PHE A 522 25.36 -3.36 0.33
N LYS A 523 26.62 -3.76 0.31
CA LYS A 523 27.06 -5.06 0.86
C LYS A 523 27.95 -4.80 2.06
N SER A 524 27.63 -5.44 3.14
CA SER A 524 28.43 -5.38 4.37
C SER A 524 29.50 -6.45 4.35
N TYR A 525 30.69 -6.10 4.80
CA TYR A 525 31.83 -7.00 4.98
C TYR A 525 32.20 -7.02 6.45
N TYR A 526 32.43 -8.22 7.00
CA TYR A 526 32.74 -8.40 8.40
C TYR A 526 33.95 -9.29 8.53
N GLU A 527 34.83 -8.95 9.49
CA GLU A 527 35.87 -9.82 9.96
C GLU A 527 35.68 -9.99 11.46
N ILE A 528 35.52 -11.22 11.88
CA ILE A 528 35.47 -11.62 13.28
C ILE A 528 36.71 -12.36 13.67
N GLN A 529 37.08 -12.28 14.93
CA GLN A 529 38.21 -13.03 15.51
C GLN A 529 37.73 -13.79 16.73
N LYS A 530 38.42 -14.86 17.00
CA LYS A 530 38.21 -15.68 18.19
C LYS A 530 38.70 -14.97 19.45
N SER A 531 37.89 -14.94 20.50
CA SER A 531 38.21 -14.33 21.78
C SER A 531 38.66 -15.35 22.84
N VAL A 532 38.53 -16.66 22.56
CA VAL A 532 38.87 -17.77 23.46
C VAL A 532 40.02 -18.63 22.92
N GLU A 533 40.77 -19.29 23.77
CA GLU A 533 41.88 -20.14 23.36
C GLU A 533 41.45 -21.53 22.84
N ASN A 534 40.29 -22.03 23.30
CA ASN A 534 39.73 -23.34 22.91
C ASN A 534 39.13 -23.28 21.48
N ASP A 535 39.03 -24.44 20.84
CA ASP A 535 38.46 -24.59 19.51
C ASP A 535 37.23 -25.53 19.52
N PRO A 536 36.09 -25.09 20.09
CA PRO A 536 34.88 -25.89 20.17
C PRO A 536 34.25 -26.09 18.78
N ALA A 537 33.49 -27.18 18.61
CA ALA A 537 32.81 -27.51 17.37
C ALA A 537 31.35 -27.07 17.41
N PHE A 538 30.85 -26.41 16.33
CA PHE A 538 29.48 -25.92 16.21
C PHE A 538 28.84 -26.31 14.87
N ASP A 539 27.50 -26.28 14.79
CA ASP A 539 26.80 -26.38 13.52
C ASP A 539 27.14 -25.17 12.62
N SER A 540 27.74 -25.46 11.49
CA SER A 540 28.29 -24.42 10.59
C SER A 540 27.23 -23.46 10.06
N ASN A 541 26.02 -23.93 9.75
CA ASN A 541 24.95 -23.10 9.19
C ASN A 541 24.27 -22.22 10.26
N LYS A 542 24.04 -22.77 11.44
CA LYS A 542 23.45 -22.02 12.56
C LYS A 542 24.45 -20.99 13.08
N ALA A 543 25.72 -21.41 13.25
CA ALA A 543 26.78 -20.50 13.64
C ALA A 543 26.94 -19.32 12.69
N GLN A 544 26.93 -19.54 11.38
CA GLN A 544 27.00 -18.46 10.38
C GLN A 544 25.84 -17.46 10.50
N LYS A 545 24.62 -17.94 10.79
CA LYS A 545 23.44 -17.06 11.00
C LYS A 545 23.57 -16.27 12.30
N ALA A 546 23.99 -16.92 13.38
CA ALA A 546 24.19 -16.29 14.68
C ALA A 546 25.28 -15.22 14.62
N LEU A 547 26.42 -15.54 14.00
CA LEU A 547 27.52 -14.60 13.77
C LEU A 547 27.08 -13.36 12.98
N LYS A 548 26.31 -13.55 11.92
CA LYS A 548 25.77 -12.42 11.15
C LYS A 548 24.85 -11.54 12.00
N ALA A 549 23.94 -12.15 12.76
CA ALA A 549 23.04 -11.42 13.65
C ALA A 549 23.80 -10.66 14.74
N TYR A 550 24.85 -11.26 15.30
CA TYR A 550 25.74 -10.62 16.26
C TYR A 550 26.40 -9.38 15.70
N VAL A 551 27.04 -9.49 14.54
CA VAL A 551 27.72 -8.35 13.89
C VAL A 551 26.75 -7.21 13.57
N GLU A 552 25.55 -7.55 13.08
CA GLU A 552 24.56 -6.52 12.74
C GLU A 552 24.02 -5.78 13.96
N ARG A 553 24.05 -6.37 15.15
CA ARG A 553 23.67 -5.73 16.42
C ARG A 553 24.75 -4.81 17.00
N GLN A 554 26.00 -4.92 16.54
CA GLN A 554 27.09 -4.10 17.09
C GLN A 554 26.86 -2.62 16.82
N GLN A 555 27.11 -1.77 17.83
CA GLN A 555 26.92 -0.34 17.75
C GLN A 555 27.70 0.30 16.62
N GLN A 556 28.93 -0.16 16.37
CA GLN A 556 29.77 0.29 15.27
C GLN A 556 29.09 0.08 13.90
N THR A 557 28.49 -1.06 13.68
CA THR A 557 27.74 -1.38 12.45
C THR A 557 26.56 -0.43 12.23
N ILE A 558 25.81 -0.16 13.31
CA ILE A 558 24.66 0.73 13.28
C ILE A 558 25.10 2.18 13.01
N ASP A 559 26.15 2.64 13.67
CA ASP A 559 26.65 4.00 13.55
C ASP A 559 27.12 4.29 12.11
N VAL A 560 27.86 3.39 11.47
CA VAL A 560 28.30 3.53 10.08
C VAL A 560 27.11 3.58 9.11
N LYS A 561 26.14 2.67 9.25
CA LYS A 561 24.94 2.70 8.41
C LYS A 561 24.13 3.98 8.63
N ALA A 562 23.96 4.40 9.89
CA ALA A 562 23.22 5.62 10.25
C ALA A 562 23.89 6.87 9.65
N GLU A 563 25.24 6.94 9.67
CA GLU A 563 25.98 8.04 9.07
C GLU A 563 25.75 8.12 7.56
N ILE A 564 25.83 6.99 6.84
CA ILE A 564 25.56 6.94 5.39
C ILE A 564 24.13 7.41 5.09
N MET A 565 23.14 6.94 5.86
CA MET A 565 21.74 7.32 5.69
C MET A 565 21.52 8.81 5.91
N LEU A 566 22.09 9.34 6.99
CA LEU A 566 21.93 10.76 7.35
C LEU A 566 22.67 11.67 6.38
N ASP A 567 23.89 11.34 5.99
CA ASP A 567 24.67 12.12 5.02
C ASP A 567 24.01 12.14 3.65
N HIS A 568 23.47 11.01 3.20
CA HIS A 568 22.67 10.96 1.99
C HIS A 568 21.46 11.90 2.09
N PHE A 569 20.70 11.83 3.20
CA PHE A 569 19.52 12.68 3.38
C PHE A 569 19.86 14.15 3.39
N ILE A 570 20.89 14.55 4.13
CA ILE A 570 21.35 15.95 4.21
C ILE A 570 21.81 16.46 2.86
N SER A 571 22.71 15.72 2.19
CA SER A 571 23.38 16.19 0.96
C SER A 571 22.47 16.13 -0.27
N ASN A 572 21.65 15.08 -0.42
CA ASN A 572 20.89 14.84 -1.65
C ASN A 572 19.42 15.28 -1.57
N ILE A 573 18.89 15.48 -0.37
CA ILE A 573 17.47 15.79 -0.18
C ILE A 573 17.30 17.12 0.52
N PHE A 574 17.81 17.26 1.75
CA PHE A 574 17.59 18.45 2.57
C PHE A 574 18.28 19.69 2.00
N ALA A 575 19.61 19.61 1.72
CA ALA A 575 20.39 20.73 1.15
C ALA A 575 19.89 21.15 -0.24
N LYS A 576 19.39 20.19 -1.04
CA LYS A 576 18.82 20.45 -2.36
C LYS A 576 17.37 20.95 -2.31
N LYS A 577 16.82 21.15 -1.11
CA LYS A 577 15.44 21.61 -0.88
C LYS A 577 14.39 20.84 -1.69
N ARG A 578 14.55 19.50 -1.82
CA ARG A 578 13.58 18.69 -2.57
C ARG A 578 12.17 18.84 -2.01
N LEU A 579 11.16 18.69 -2.87
CA LEU A 579 9.77 18.96 -2.52
C LEU A 579 9.59 20.37 -1.90
N LYS A 580 10.25 21.38 -2.46
CA LYS A 580 10.22 22.75 -1.94
C LYS A 580 10.66 22.84 -0.46
N GLY A 581 11.53 21.92 -0.02
CA GLY A 581 12.05 21.84 1.33
C GLY A 581 11.21 21.01 2.30
N HIS A 582 10.16 20.33 1.85
CA HIS A 582 9.27 19.52 2.71
C HIS A 582 9.57 18.01 2.69
N ALA A 583 10.61 17.58 1.98
CA ALA A 583 10.95 16.17 1.82
C ALA A 583 11.26 15.46 3.15
N LYS A 584 10.90 14.17 3.22
CA LYS A 584 11.04 13.31 4.41
C LYS A 584 11.63 11.96 4.05
N ALA A 585 12.18 11.28 5.05
CA ALA A 585 12.73 9.93 4.91
C ALA A 585 12.16 8.95 5.94
N MET A 586 12.23 7.67 5.61
CA MET A 586 11.90 6.57 6.51
C MET A 586 13.09 5.61 6.59
N ILE A 587 13.46 5.21 7.81
CA ILE A 587 14.45 4.16 8.07
C ILE A 587 13.69 2.91 8.52
N VAL A 588 13.84 1.81 7.78
CA VAL A 588 13.18 0.54 8.03
C VAL A 588 14.18 -0.44 8.60
N THR A 589 13.96 -0.88 9.84
CA THR A 589 14.88 -1.74 10.59
C THR A 589 14.31 -3.14 10.80
N GLN A 590 15.19 -4.09 11.14
CA GLN A 590 14.81 -5.50 11.30
C GLN A 590 13.78 -5.71 12.40
N ASN A 591 13.97 -5.11 13.57
CA ASN A 591 13.12 -5.22 14.75
C ASN A 591 13.09 -3.92 15.57
N ILE A 592 12.35 -3.93 16.68
CA ILE A 592 12.16 -2.74 17.53
C ILE A 592 13.46 -2.33 18.22
N GLU A 593 14.27 -3.29 18.68
CA GLU A 593 15.57 -3.00 19.28
C GLU A 593 16.47 -2.23 18.31
N MET A 594 16.59 -2.72 17.07
CA MET A 594 17.35 -2.05 16.04
C MET A 594 16.79 -0.65 15.73
N ALA A 595 15.45 -0.49 15.74
CA ALA A 595 14.85 0.83 15.55
C ALA A 595 15.26 1.82 16.65
N ILE A 596 15.30 1.38 17.90
CA ILE A 596 15.73 2.20 19.03
C ILE A 596 17.22 2.57 18.91
N ARG A 597 18.10 1.61 18.58
CA ARG A 597 19.53 1.84 18.38
C ARG A 597 19.80 2.80 17.21
N TYR A 598 19.11 2.62 16.07
CA TYR A 598 19.22 3.55 14.93
C TYR A 598 18.72 4.95 15.29
N TYR A 599 17.59 5.05 16.00
CA TYR A 599 17.08 6.35 16.46
C TYR A 599 18.09 7.08 17.33
N GLN A 600 18.73 6.39 18.28
CA GLN A 600 19.76 6.95 19.15
C GLN A 600 20.99 7.38 18.35
N ALA A 601 21.44 6.55 17.38
CA ALA A 601 22.58 6.89 16.50
C ALA A 601 22.27 8.12 15.63
N ILE A 602 21.11 8.17 14.99
CA ILE A 602 20.69 9.33 14.17
C ILE A 602 20.62 10.61 15.00
N ASN A 603 20.08 10.57 16.22
CA ASN A 603 20.03 11.78 17.05
C ASN A 603 21.42 12.24 17.50
N ARG A 604 22.35 11.34 17.90
CA ARG A 604 23.74 11.72 18.18
C ARG A 604 24.40 12.40 16.99
N LEU A 605 24.20 11.85 15.78
CA LEU A 605 24.72 12.43 14.55
C LEU A 605 24.06 13.77 14.20
N LEU A 606 22.77 13.93 14.46
CA LEU A 606 22.07 15.21 14.27
C LEU A 606 22.59 16.28 15.24
N GLU A 607 22.85 15.94 16.50
CA GLU A 607 23.45 16.85 17.48
C GLU A 607 24.84 17.33 17.02
N GLN A 608 25.69 16.43 16.52
CA GLN A 608 26.99 16.79 15.96
C GLN A 608 26.89 17.72 14.73
N LYS A 609 25.78 17.63 13.98
CA LYS A 609 25.50 18.46 12.81
C LYS A 609 24.66 19.71 13.12
N GLY A 610 24.44 20.04 14.40
CA GLY A 610 23.73 21.24 14.84
C GLY A 610 22.21 21.14 14.75
N ASN A 611 21.64 19.95 14.75
CA ASN A 611 20.18 19.66 14.78
C ASN A 611 19.38 20.42 13.70
N PRO A 612 19.71 20.29 12.40
CA PRO A 612 18.98 21.02 11.36
C PRO A 612 17.50 20.61 11.22
N PHE A 613 17.12 19.47 11.78
CA PHE A 613 15.77 18.93 11.89
C PHE A 613 15.74 17.82 12.96
N LYS A 614 14.55 17.28 13.25
CA LYS A 614 14.35 16.21 14.23
C LYS A 614 14.07 14.87 13.55
N ALA A 615 14.48 13.80 14.24
CA ALA A 615 14.04 12.43 13.96
C ALA A 615 12.97 12.00 14.95
N MET A 616 12.17 11.00 14.59
CA MET A 616 11.23 10.32 15.48
C MET A 616 11.23 8.83 15.22
N ILE A 617 10.66 8.06 16.16
CA ILE A 617 10.55 6.60 16.06
C ILE A 617 9.08 6.18 16.13
N ALA A 618 8.75 5.04 15.49
CA ALA A 618 7.44 4.45 15.60
C ALA A 618 7.49 2.92 15.72
N PHE A 619 6.92 2.42 16.81
CA PHE A 619 6.75 1.00 17.09
C PHE A 619 5.55 0.77 18.01
N SER A 620 5.22 -0.48 18.30
CA SER A 620 4.07 -0.79 19.15
C SER A 620 4.53 -1.56 20.40
N GLY A 621 3.88 -1.28 21.52
CA GLY A 621 4.19 -1.92 22.81
C GLY A 621 5.42 -1.34 23.49
N GLU A 622 5.90 -2.05 24.52
CA GLU A 622 7.12 -1.75 25.27
C GLU A 622 8.22 -2.72 24.85
N LYS A 623 9.46 -2.25 24.73
CA LYS A 623 10.62 -3.07 24.44
C LYS A 623 11.74 -2.75 25.42
N ILE A 624 12.28 -3.79 26.06
CA ILE A 624 13.46 -3.68 26.90
C ILE A 624 14.70 -3.77 26.01
N VAL A 625 15.59 -2.78 26.12
CA VAL A 625 16.89 -2.73 25.47
C VAL A 625 17.92 -2.31 26.51
N ASP A 626 18.97 -3.10 26.66
CA ASP A 626 20.05 -2.89 27.62
C ASP A 626 19.52 -2.67 29.07
N GLY A 627 18.45 -3.40 29.45
CA GLY A 627 17.81 -3.34 30.77
C GLY A 627 16.85 -2.15 30.96
N ILE A 628 16.65 -1.31 29.96
CA ILE A 628 15.75 -0.12 30.01
C ILE A 628 14.50 -0.40 29.16
N GLY A 629 13.32 -0.22 29.75
CA GLY A 629 12.04 -0.30 29.04
C GLY A 629 11.77 0.98 28.23
N TYR A 630 11.44 0.82 26.94
CA TYR A 630 11.13 1.92 26.04
C TYR A 630 9.75 1.78 25.44
N THR A 631 8.99 2.86 25.39
CA THR A 631 7.75 3.00 24.60
C THR A 631 7.89 4.12 23.57
N GLU A 632 7.12 4.08 22.52
CA GLU A 632 7.14 5.12 21.47
C GLU A 632 6.88 6.50 22.05
N SER A 633 5.86 6.62 22.92
CA SER A 633 5.48 7.90 23.55
C SER A 633 6.56 8.48 24.47
N GLN A 634 7.27 7.61 25.22
CA GLN A 634 8.38 8.05 26.08
C GLN A 634 9.55 8.59 25.25
N ILE A 635 9.92 7.90 24.17
CA ILE A 635 11.03 8.32 23.31
C ILE A 635 10.70 9.60 22.55
N ASN A 636 9.50 9.70 21.96
CA ASN A 636 9.11 10.85 21.15
C ASN A 636 8.66 12.07 21.98
N GLY A 637 8.27 11.87 23.26
CA GLY A 637 7.77 12.92 24.12
C GLY A 637 6.32 13.37 23.84
N PHE A 638 5.56 12.54 23.11
CA PHE A 638 4.14 12.77 22.81
C PHE A 638 3.40 11.45 22.58
N GLU A 639 2.07 11.48 22.61
CA GLU A 639 1.22 10.30 22.42
C GLU A 639 1.39 9.69 21.02
N ASP A 640 1.37 8.35 20.93
CA ASP A 640 1.47 7.56 19.68
C ASP A 640 0.41 7.96 18.64
N SER A 641 -0.76 8.40 19.09
CA SER A 641 -1.85 8.89 18.24
C SER A 641 -1.47 10.10 17.41
N LYS A 642 -0.50 10.92 17.88
CA LYS A 642 -0.02 12.14 17.24
C LYS A 642 1.17 11.96 16.31
N THR A 643 1.74 10.75 16.23
CA THR A 643 2.95 10.48 15.43
C THR A 643 2.78 10.87 13.95
N LYS A 644 1.64 10.58 13.33
CA LYS A 644 1.36 10.98 11.95
C LYS A 644 1.30 12.49 11.76
N GLU A 645 0.58 13.18 12.61
CA GLU A 645 0.43 14.64 12.60
C GLU A 645 1.78 15.33 12.80
N LYS A 646 2.51 14.90 13.84
CA LYS A 646 3.85 15.44 14.14
C LYS A 646 4.84 15.15 13.01
N PHE A 647 4.79 13.97 12.39
CA PHE A 647 5.64 13.68 11.24
C PHE A 647 5.26 14.48 10.00
N ASP A 648 4.03 14.93 9.88
CA ASP A 648 3.66 15.82 8.76
C ASP A 648 4.23 17.23 8.91
N SER A 649 4.52 17.70 10.14
CA SER A 649 5.16 19.00 10.39
C SER A 649 6.58 19.05 9.82
N ASP A 650 7.10 20.26 9.56
CA ASP A 650 8.42 20.44 8.99
C ASP A 650 9.57 20.24 10.00
N ASP A 651 9.29 20.18 11.29
CA ASP A 651 10.28 19.93 12.32
C ASP A 651 10.89 18.53 12.24
N TYR A 652 10.07 17.53 11.87
CA TYR A 652 10.48 16.15 11.80
C TYR A 652 10.70 15.70 10.36
N ARG A 653 11.89 15.20 10.05
CA ARG A 653 12.27 14.81 8.67
C ARG A 653 12.54 13.32 8.52
N ILE A 654 12.93 12.63 9.58
CA ILE A 654 13.27 11.20 9.55
C ILE A 654 12.36 10.45 10.51
N LEU A 655 11.78 9.35 10.04
CA LEU A 655 10.97 8.41 10.81
C LEU A 655 11.66 7.05 10.83
N VAL A 656 12.03 6.55 12.02
CA VAL A 656 12.62 5.23 12.20
C VAL A 656 11.53 4.24 12.58
N VAL A 657 11.44 3.11 11.88
CA VAL A 657 10.39 2.11 12.08
C VAL A 657 10.95 0.69 12.04
N ALA A 658 10.31 -0.23 12.75
CA ALA A 658 10.55 -1.67 12.60
C ALA A 658 9.46 -2.31 11.72
N ASN A 659 8.25 -2.42 12.27
CA ASN A 659 7.10 -3.03 11.61
C ASN A 659 5.92 -2.05 11.45
N LYS A 660 5.78 -1.13 12.40
CA LYS A 660 4.73 -0.09 12.38
C LYS A 660 4.94 0.81 11.16
N TYR A 661 3.88 1.10 10.42
CA TYR A 661 3.88 1.96 9.21
C TYR A 661 4.52 1.38 7.94
N LEU A 662 5.01 0.14 7.93
CA LEU A 662 5.43 -0.52 6.68
C LEU A 662 4.24 -0.70 5.73
N THR A 663 3.06 -0.92 6.29
CA THR A 663 1.79 -0.97 5.55
C THR A 663 0.81 0.07 6.11
N GLY A 664 -0.11 0.58 5.30
CA GLY A 664 -1.17 1.49 5.74
C GLY A 664 -0.75 2.91 6.16
N PHE A 665 0.51 3.32 5.90
CA PHE A 665 1.00 4.67 6.18
C PHE A 665 1.00 5.51 4.91
N ASP A 666 0.27 6.61 4.93
CA ASP A 666 0.19 7.55 3.81
C ASP A 666 0.89 8.87 4.19
N GLN A 667 2.07 9.08 3.60
CA GLN A 667 2.85 10.31 3.74
C GLN A 667 3.43 10.72 2.38
N PRO A 668 2.74 11.58 1.63
CA PRO A 668 3.16 11.98 0.29
C PRO A 668 4.53 12.66 0.22
N LYS A 669 4.99 13.27 1.33
CA LYS A 669 6.30 13.96 1.42
C LYS A 669 7.49 12.99 1.55
N LEU A 670 7.27 11.66 1.66
CA LEU A 670 8.36 10.67 1.69
C LEU A 670 9.08 10.64 0.34
N THR A 671 10.41 10.84 0.37
CA THR A 671 11.30 10.81 -0.80
C THR A 671 12.41 9.78 -0.67
N ALA A 672 12.81 9.43 0.55
CA ALA A 672 13.83 8.43 0.76
C ALA A 672 13.35 7.32 1.69
N MET A 673 13.82 6.11 1.40
CA MET A 673 13.70 4.96 2.27
C MET A 673 15.05 4.29 2.44
N TYR A 674 15.45 4.11 3.68
CA TYR A 674 16.67 3.44 4.07
C TYR A 674 16.30 2.10 4.66
N VAL A 675 16.71 1.02 4.00
CA VAL A 675 16.24 -0.33 4.31
C VAL A 675 17.38 -1.13 4.93
N ASP A 676 17.24 -1.48 6.21
CA ASP A 676 18.09 -2.45 6.90
C ASP A 676 17.20 -3.58 7.45
N LYS A 677 16.43 -4.17 6.56
CA LYS A 677 15.50 -5.25 6.84
C LYS A 677 15.39 -6.17 5.65
N LYS A 678 15.23 -7.47 5.92
CA LYS A 678 14.93 -8.44 4.87
C LYS A 678 13.52 -8.20 4.32
N LEU A 679 13.43 -7.82 3.06
CA LEU A 679 12.18 -7.63 2.35
C LEU A 679 12.00 -8.77 1.32
N ARG A 680 10.90 -9.49 1.41
CA ARG A 680 10.56 -10.57 0.48
C ARG A 680 9.16 -10.37 -0.09
N ASP A 681 8.95 -10.77 -1.32
CA ASP A 681 7.65 -10.86 -1.99
C ASP A 681 6.71 -9.65 -1.71
N VAL A 682 5.54 -9.91 -1.17
CA VAL A 682 4.53 -8.89 -0.85
C VAL A 682 5.07 -7.79 0.06
N LEU A 683 5.88 -8.13 1.07
CA LEU A 683 6.43 -7.15 2.02
C LEU A 683 7.34 -6.13 1.32
N ALA A 684 8.14 -6.56 0.34
CA ALA A 684 8.99 -5.67 -0.44
C ALA A 684 8.16 -4.63 -1.21
N VAL A 685 7.15 -5.10 -1.94
CA VAL A 685 6.26 -4.23 -2.72
C VAL A 685 5.51 -3.25 -1.82
N GLN A 686 4.96 -3.72 -0.71
CA GLN A 686 4.18 -2.90 0.21
C GLN A 686 5.00 -1.83 0.92
N THR A 687 6.19 -2.21 1.41
CA THR A 687 7.09 -1.30 2.11
C THR A 687 7.57 -0.21 1.16
N LEU A 688 8.13 -0.57 0.03
CA LEU A 688 8.69 0.38 -0.93
C LEU A 688 7.60 1.26 -1.57
N SER A 689 6.39 0.72 -1.77
CA SER A 689 5.24 1.50 -2.27
C SER A 689 4.76 2.61 -1.33
N ARG A 690 5.35 2.77 -0.13
CA ARG A 690 5.10 3.99 0.68
C ARG A 690 5.70 5.23 0.04
N LEU A 691 6.75 5.08 -0.78
CA LEU A 691 7.36 6.17 -1.54
C LEU A 691 6.56 6.59 -2.78
N ASN A 692 5.75 5.69 -3.35
CA ASN A 692 5.12 5.87 -4.66
C ASN A 692 4.03 6.94 -4.72
N ARG A 693 3.64 7.51 -3.58
CA ARG A 693 2.60 8.54 -3.51
C ARG A 693 2.99 9.78 -4.27
N SER A 694 2.16 10.22 -5.19
CA SER A 694 2.30 11.53 -5.83
C SER A 694 2.01 12.66 -4.81
N ALA A 695 2.73 13.76 -4.94
CA ALA A 695 2.54 14.96 -4.11
C ALA A 695 2.62 16.20 -5.00
N ASN A 696 1.59 16.41 -5.80
CA ASN A 696 1.54 17.45 -6.83
C ASN A 696 1.73 18.87 -6.27
N LYS A 697 1.22 19.12 -5.06
CA LYS A 697 1.45 20.39 -4.33
C LYS A 697 2.94 20.72 -4.17
N TYR A 698 3.77 19.71 -4.05
CA TYR A 698 5.22 19.80 -3.86
C TYR A 698 6.03 19.48 -5.12
N ASP A 699 5.36 19.24 -6.27
CA ASP A 699 5.98 18.85 -7.55
C ASP A 699 6.88 17.61 -7.43
N LYS A 700 6.42 16.61 -6.67
CA LYS A 700 7.14 15.36 -6.45
C LYS A 700 7.19 14.52 -7.71
N LYS A 701 8.38 14.10 -8.11
CA LYS A 701 8.65 13.29 -9.30
C LYS A 701 9.36 11.99 -8.93
N THR A 702 9.43 11.06 -9.86
CA THR A 702 10.18 9.80 -9.70
C THR A 702 11.67 10.04 -9.38
N GLU A 703 12.27 11.10 -9.94
CA GLU A 703 13.67 11.49 -9.69
C GLU A 703 13.91 12.01 -8.26
N ASP A 704 12.86 12.27 -7.51
CA ASP A 704 12.96 12.65 -6.10
C ASP A 704 12.94 11.46 -5.15
N LEU A 705 12.76 10.24 -5.68
CA LEU A 705 12.70 9.03 -4.88
C LEU A 705 14.07 8.36 -4.79
N PHE A 706 14.44 7.92 -3.58
CA PHE A 706 15.68 7.22 -3.31
C PHE A 706 15.44 6.03 -2.38
N VAL A 707 15.98 4.89 -2.75
CA VAL A 707 16.05 3.72 -1.88
C VAL A 707 17.52 3.35 -1.68
N LEU A 708 17.95 3.30 -0.42
CA LEU A 708 19.26 2.78 -0.03
C LEU A 708 19.02 1.50 0.79
N ASP A 709 19.45 0.39 0.25
CA ASP A 709 19.20 -0.94 0.84
C ASP A 709 20.51 -1.57 1.30
N PHE A 710 20.57 -1.88 2.60
CA PHE A 710 21.73 -2.47 3.26
C PHE A 710 21.58 -3.98 3.49
N PHE A 711 20.45 -4.54 3.06
CA PHE A 711 20.12 -5.94 3.37
C PHE A 711 19.82 -6.79 2.13
N ASN A 712 19.07 -6.26 1.15
CA ASN A 712 18.52 -7.04 0.06
C ASN A 712 19.33 -6.88 -1.23
N GLU A 713 19.38 -7.96 -2.02
CA GLU A 713 19.99 -7.92 -3.35
C GLU A 713 18.95 -7.43 -4.38
N LEU A 714 19.43 -6.69 -5.39
CA LEU A 714 18.60 -6.17 -6.50
C LEU A 714 17.72 -7.24 -7.16
N LYS A 715 18.26 -8.44 -7.36
CA LYS A 715 17.52 -9.55 -7.99
C LYS A 715 16.29 -9.99 -7.19
N HIS A 716 16.38 -9.99 -5.86
CA HIS A 716 15.26 -10.39 -4.99
C HIS A 716 14.15 -9.33 -5.01
N ILE A 717 14.53 -8.06 -4.98
CA ILE A 717 13.57 -6.95 -5.09
C ILE A 717 12.91 -6.94 -6.47
N LYS A 718 13.69 -7.13 -7.54
CA LYS A 718 13.16 -7.26 -8.89
C LYS A 718 12.13 -8.39 -8.98
N SER A 719 12.47 -9.60 -8.52
CA SER A 719 11.56 -10.75 -8.55
C SER A 719 10.28 -10.50 -7.75
N ALA A 720 10.37 -9.78 -6.61
CA ALA A 720 9.20 -9.43 -5.82
C ALA A 720 8.26 -8.45 -6.57
N PHE A 721 8.82 -7.46 -7.27
CA PHE A 721 8.03 -6.48 -8.02
C PHE A 721 7.48 -7.05 -9.34
N ASP A 722 8.26 -7.85 -10.06
CA ASP A 722 7.83 -8.46 -11.33
C ASP A 722 6.53 -9.25 -11.19
N LYS A 723 6.30 -9.91 -10.04
CA LYS A 723 5.06 -10.65 -9.76
C LYS A 723 3.81 -9.78 -9.79
N TYR A 724 3.92 -8.50 -9.50
CA TYR A 724 2.77 -7.59 -9.33
C TYR A 724 2.82 -6.36 -10.24
N PHE A 725 3.80 -6.31 -11.14
CA PHE A 725 3.97 -5.18 -12.05
C PHE A 725 2.88 -5.12 -13.12
N THR A 726 2.51 -6.29 -13.64
CA THR A 726 1.41 -6.47 -14.57
C THR A 726 0.28 -7.29 -13.91
N VAL A 727 -0.42 -8.12 -14.69
CA VAL A 727 -1.41 -9.05 -14.15
C VAL A 727 -0.73 -10.23 -13.44
N THR A 728 -1.29 -10.65 -12.31
CA THR A 728 -0.86 -11.83 -11.57
C THR A 728 -1.90 -12.93 -11.75
N THR A 729 -1.48 -14.10 -12.24
CA THR A 729 -2.35 -15.27 -12.45
C THR A 729 -1.80 -16.49 -11.76
N LEU A 730 -2.64 -17.47 -11.44
CA LEU A 730 -2.25 -18.75 -10.87
C LEU A 730 -2.39 -19.84 -11.94
N SER A 731 -1.33 -20.63 -12.14
CA SER A 731 -1.24 -21.61 -13.24
C SER A 731 -2.24 -22.76 -13.12
N GLN A 732 -2.46 -23.26 -11.89
CA GLN A 732 -3.38 -24.37 -11.60
C GLN A 732 -3.74 -24.41 -10.12
N ALA A 733 -4.76 -25.21 -9.78
CA ALA A 733 -5.14 -25.44 -8.38
C ALA A 733 -4.09 -26.28 -7.63
N THR A 734 -4.02 -26.14 -6.30
CA THR A 734 -3.14 -26.93 -5.44
C THR A 734 -3.60 -28.41 -5.41
N ASP A 735 -2.66 -29.35 -5.49
CA ASP A 735 -2.97 -30.78 -5.43
C ASP A 735 -3.34 -31.22 -4.00
N ILE A 736 -4.51 -31.83 -3.86
CA ILE A 736 -5.05 -32.29 -2.59
C ILE A 736 -4.39 -33.60 -2.09
N ASN A 737 -3.84 -34.40 -3.01
CA ASN A 737 -3.26 -35.72 -2.65
C ASN A 737 -2.04 -35.60 -1.75
N ILE A 738 -1.37 -34.48 -1.78
CA ILE A 738 -0.21 -34.17 -0.92
C ILE A 738 -0.54 -34.32 0.57
N LEU A 739 -1.77 -33.99 1.00
CA LEU A 739 -2.21 -34.18 2.40
C LEU A 739 -2.27 -35.66 2.80
N SER A 740 -2.66 -36.52 1.86
CA SER A 740 -2.68 -37.96 2.13
C SER A 740 -1.27 -38.53 2.33
N ASP A 741 -0.31 -38.05 1.56
CA ASP A 741 1.08 -38.48 1.62
C ASP A 741 1.71 -38.05 2.95
N ILE A 742 1.58 -36.75 3.31
CA ILE A 742 2.11 -36.25 4.58
C ILE A 742 1.46 -36.94 5.79
N LYS A 743 0.12 -37.20 5.74
CA LYS A 743 -0.54 -37.95 6.80
C LYS A 743 0.03 -39.33 6.97
N THR A 744 0.31 -40.04 5.90
CA THR A 744 0.89 -41.36 5.93
C THR A 744 2.28 -41.34 6.55
N GLU A 745 3.09 -40.36 6.27
CA GLU A 745 4.41 -40.17 6.87
C GLU A 745 4.31 -39.85 8.37
N LEU A 746 3.39 -38.97 8.74
CA LEU A 746 3.15 -38.65 10.18
C LEU A 746 2.64 -39.85 10.98
N ASP A 747 1.71 -40.64 10.43
CA ASP A 747 1.17 -41.84 11.06
C ASP A 747 2.26 -42.89 11.29
N ALA A 748 3.24 -42.97 10.38
CA ALA A 748 4.33 -43.95 10.46
C ALA A 748 5.31 -43.73 11.64
N VAL A 749 5.39 -42.50 12.18
CA VAL A 749 6.29 -42.15 13.28
C VAL A 749 5.74 -42.66 14.63
N GLY A 750 4.42 -42.82 14.79
CA GLY A 750 3.82 -43.37 16.00
C GLY A 750 3.74 -42.40 17.19
N VAL A 751 3.80 -41.09 16.95
CA VAL A 751 3.64 -40.06 18.00
C VAL A 751 2.21 -40.07 18.55
N TYR A 752 1.25 -40.40 17.71
CA TYR A 752 -0.17 -40.53 18.05
C TYR A 752 -0.76 -41.77 17.39
N GLU A 753 -1.79 -42.32 17.98
CA GLU A 753 -2.59 -43.39 17.43
C GLU A 753 -3.93 -42.89 16.90
N PRO A 754 -4.54 -43.54 15.88
CA PRO A 754 -5.79 -43.08 15.29
C PRO A 754 -6.93 -42.88 16.28
N HIS A 755 -7.04 -43.67 17.30
CA HIS A 755 -8.04 -43.53 18.35
C HIS A 755 -7.81 -42.29 19.21
N GLU A 756 -6.57 -41.92 19.50
CA GLU A 756 -6.22 -40.72 20.29
C GLU A 756 -6.60 -39.42 19.52
N VAL A 757 -6.42 -39.45 18.19
CA VAL A 757 -6.88 -38.35 17.31
C VAL A 757 -8.39 -38.19 17.40
N ILE A 758 -9.15 -39.27 17.41
CA ILE A 758 -10.61 -39.26 17.54
C ILE A 758 -11.02 -38.73 18.91
N ASP A 759 -10.44 -39.28 19.96
CA ASP A 759 -10.74 -38.94 21.35
C ASP A 759 -10.43 -37.46 21.66
N TYR A 760 -9.33 -36.96 21.12
CA TYR A 760 -8.99 -35.53 21.25
C TYR A 760 -10.01 -34.66 20.55
N ALA A 761 -10.34 -35.00 19.31
CA ALA A 761 -11.27 -34.22 18.51
C ALA A 761 -12.69 -34.21 19.12
N GLU A 762 -13.16 -35.38 19.63
CA GLU A 762 -14.45 -35.45 20.31
C GLU A 762 -14.49 -34.61 21.58
N ALA A 763 -13.42 -34.62 22.37
CA ALA A 763 -13.27 -33.79 23.56
C ALA A 763 -13.26 -32.29 23.16
N TYR A 764 -12.51 -31.92 22.14
CA TYR A 764 -12.36 -30.55 21.67
C TYR A 764 -13.70 -29.98 21.18
N PHE A 765 -14.39 -30.70 20.29
CA PHE A 765 -15.68 -30.27 19.73
C PHE A 765 -16.82 -30.42 20.74
N GLY A 766 -16.68 -31.30 21.72
CA GLY A 766 -17.60 -31.48 22.85
C GLY A 766 -17.51 -30.35 23.90
N GLY A 767 -16.56 -29.42 23.75
CA GLY A 767 -16.39 -28.29 24.68
C GLY A 767 -15.74 -28.70 26.00
N ALA A 768 -14.86 -29.72 26.01
CA ALA A 768 -14.10 -30.10 27.18
C ALA A 768 -13.20 -28.92 27.67
N SER A 769 -12.93 -28.90 28.99
CA SER A 769 -12.06 -27.87 29.54
C SER A 769 -10.60 -27.98 29.01
N MET A 770 -9.91 -26.85 28.98
CA MET A 770 -8.51 -26.81 28.54
C MET A 770 -7.61 -27.77 29.32
N GLU A 771 -7.88 -27.99 30.59
CA GLU A 771 -7.14 -28.95 31.43
C GLU A 771 -7.24 -30.40 30.91
N ILE A 772 -8.41 -30.80 30.44
CA ILE A 772 -8.66 -32.13 29.85
C ILE A 772 -7.94 -32.26 28.51
N LEU A 773 -8.01 -31.21 27.67
CA LEU A 773 -7.35 -31.19 26.38
C LEU A 773 -5.84 -31.20 26.53
N GLN A 774 -5.30 -30.37 27.44
CA GLN A 774 -3.87 -30.31 27.73
C GLN A 774 -3.37 -31.63 28.28
N GLY A 775 -4.13 -32.31 29.15
CA GLY A 775 -3.77 -33.64 29.65
C GLY A 775 -3.57 -34.67 28.52
N LYS A 776 -4.45 -34.65 27.50
CA LYS A 776 -4.31 -35.53 26.33
C LYS A 776 -3.05 -35.20 25.49
N ILE A 777 -2.81 -33.89 25.29
CA ILE A 777 -1.64 -33.41 24.53
C ILE A 777 -0.33 -33.71 25.26
N ASN A 778 -0.27 -33.59 26.58
CA ASN A 778 0.92 -33.88 27.36
C ASN A 778 1.37 -35.34 27.22
N ILE A 779 0.42 -36.30 27.11
CA ILE A 779 0.74 -37.72 26.88
C ILE A 779 1.46 -37.89 25.51
N LEU A 780 0.95 -37.24 24.47
CA LEU A 780 1.56 -37.34 23.15
C LEU A 780 2.89 -36.60 23.06
N ALA A 781 3.00 -35.49 23.75
CA ALA A 781 4.25 -34.74 23.85
C ALA A 781 5.32 -35.51 24.62
N GLU A 782 4.95 -36.18 25.71
CA GLU A 782 5.87 -37.07 26.46
C GLU A 782 6.33 -38.25 25.62
N ARG A 783 5.43 -38.88 24.85
CA ARG A 783 5.77 -39.95 23.92
C ARG A 783 6.78 -39.46 22.85
N PHE A 784 6.58 -38.29 22.27
CA PHE A 784 7.51 -37.73 21.31
C PHE A 784 8.84 -37.33 21.93
N ASN A 785 8.80 -36.68 23.09
CA ASN A 785 10.00 -36.13 23.71
C ASN A 785 10.91 -37.16 24.29
N HIS A 786 10.33 -38.25 24.92
CA HIS A 786 11.06 -39.20 25.78
C HIS A 786 10.85 -40.70 25.49
N GLU A 787 9.64 -41.14 25.05
CA GLU A 787 9.33 -42.56 24.91
C GLU A 787 9.81 -43.21 23.61
N LEU A 788 9.73 -42.47 22.49
CA LEU A 788 9.99 -43.02 21.14
C LEU A 788 11.46 -43.08 20.75
N GLU A 789 12.40 -42.72 21.59
CA GLU A 789 13.86 -42.72 21.28
C GLU A 789 14.18 -42.23 19.86
N LEU A 790 13.44 -41.23 19.37
CA LEU A 790 13.64 -40.64 18.05
C LEU A 790 14.95 -39.85 17.99
N SER A 791 15.70 -40.00 16.91
CA SER A 791 16.84 -39.13 16.65
C SER A 791 16.39 -37.66 16.48
N ASP A 792 17.27 -36.73 16.76
CA ASP A 792 16.94 -35.29 16.63
C ASP A 792 16.48 -34.91 15.20
N ASP A 793 17.07 -35.53 14.17
CA ASP A 793 16.63 -35.39 12.79
C ASP A 793 15.20 -35.89 12.58
N ALA A 794 14.84 -37.05 13.13
CA ALA A 794 13.48 -37.57 13.05
C ALA A 794 12.48 -36.71 13.81
N LYS A 795 12.87 -36.14 14.95
CA LYS A 795 12.06 -35.17 15.70
C LYS A 795 11.82 -33.88 14.89
N ILE A 796 12.88 -33.35 14.26
CA ILE A 796 12.78 -32.15 13.39
C ILE A 796 11.89 -32.44 12.19
N GLU A 797 12.07 -33.59 11.55
CA GLU A 797 11.30 -34.01 10.40
C GLU A 797 9.81 -34.16 10.72
N PHE A 798 9.47 -34.87 11.79
CA PHE A 798 8.07 -34.95 12.23
C PHE A 798 7.45 -33.60 12.51
N LYS A 799 8.14 -32.74 13.26
CA LYS A 799 7.63 -31.38 13.57
C LYS A 799 7.46 -30.53 12.32
N MET A 800 8.35 -30.65 11.34
CA MET A 800 8.23 -29.98 10.02
C MET A 800 7.03 -30.51 9.25
N GLN A 801 6.86 -31.83 9.13
CA GLN A 801 5.74 -32.45 8.44
C GLN A 801 4.40 -32.13 9.10
N ALA A 802 4.36 -32.13 10.45
CA ALA A 802 3.19 -31.74 11.21
C ALA A 802 2.79 -30.26 10.92
N LYS A 803 3.75 -29.33 10.94
CA LYS A 803 3.52 -27.93 10.55
C LYS A 803 3.06 -27.80 9.10
N GLN A 804 3.65 -28.58 8.20
CA GLN A 804 3.29 -28.59 6.79
C GLN A 804 1.86 -29.13 6.58
N PHE A 805 1.48 -30.22 7.26
CA PHE A 805 0.12 -30.74 7.24
C PHE A 805 -0.89 -29.70 7.71
N VAL A 806 -0.64 -29.05 8.86
CA VAL A 806 -1.50 -28.00 9.41
C VAL A 806 -1.63 -26.85 8.44
N LYS A 807 -0.56 -26.38 7.83
CA LYS A 807 -0.56 -25.29 6.85
C LYS A 807 -1.34 -25.64 5.59
N LEU A 808 -1.07 -26.81 4.99
CA LEU A 808 -1.73 -27.26 3.78
C LEU A 808 -3.20 -27.60 4.00
N TYR A 809 -3.53 -28.30 5.08
CA TYR A 809 -4.91 -28.62 5.41
C TYR A 809 -5.72 -27.32 5.58
N SER A 810 -5.21 -26.40 6.35
CA SER A 810 -5.78 -25.08 6.56
C SER A 810 -6.07 -24.32 5.24
N ARG A 811 -5.13 -24.42 4.27
CA ARG A 811 -5.28 -23.82 2.95
C ARG A 811 -6.29 -24.56 2.08
N LEU A 812 -6.19 -25.89 2.00
CA LEU A 812 -7.02 -26.70 1.10
C LEU A 812 -8.46 -26.85 1.59
N ALA A 813 -8.66 -26.96 2.91
CA ALA A 813 -9.99 -26.92 3.51
C ALA A 813 -10.73 -25.63 3.19
N SER A 814 -9.98 -24.60 2.89
CA SER A 814 -10.49 -23.30 2.50
C SER A 814 -10.97 -23.20 1.05
N ILE A 815 -10.46 -24.05 0.20
CA ILE A 815 -10.68 -23.97 -1.24
C ILE A 815 -11.68 -25.02 -1.73
N MET A 816 -11.65 -26.20 -1.14
CA MET A 816 -12.45 -27.35 -1.58
C MET A 816 -13.18 -28.05 -0.44
N PRO A 817 -14.47 -28.34 -0.59
CA PRO A 817 -15.17 -29.17 0.36
C PRO A 817 -14.73 -30.63 0.17
N PHE A 818 -13.94 -31.19 1.07
CA PHE A 818 -13.66 -32.60 1.09
C PHE A 818 -14.25 -33.29 2.32
N ASN A 819 -14.85 -34.47 2.14
CA ASN A 819 -15.44 -35.28 3.20
C ASN A 819 -14.40 -36.17 3.90
N LYS A 820 -13.27 -35.62 4.31
CA LYS A 820 -12.19 -36.35 5.03
C LYS A 820 -12.14 -35.88 6.49
N ILE A 821 -13.10 -36.32 7.29
CA ILE A 821 -13.22 -35.99 8.72
C ILE A 821 -11.94 -36.33 9.49
N GLU A 822 -11.21 -37.36 9.10
CA GLU A 822 -9.94 -37.76 9.69
C GLU A 822 -8.83 -36.69 9.58
N TRP A 823 -8.80 -35.92 8.47
CA TRP A 823 -7.84 -34.85 8.28
C TRP A 823 -8.15 -33.64 9.18
N GLU A 824 -9.43 -33.34 9.37
CA GLU A 824 -9.84 -32.25 10.26
C GLU A 824 -9.54 -32.58 11.71
N ARG A 825 -9.79 -33.82 12.14
CA ARG A 825 -9.44 -34.31 13.49
C ARG A 825 -7.94 -34.22 13.73
N LEU A 826 -7.15 -34.68 12.78
CA LEU A 826 -5.68 -34.63 12.85
C LEU A 826 -5.16 -33.18 12.86
N PHE A 827 -5.76 -32.31 12.06
CA PHE A 827 -5.42 -30.90 12.06
C PHE A 827 -5.56 -30.24 13.43
N TRP A 828 -6.66 -30.49 14.12
CA TRP A 828 -6.88 -29.89 15.44
C TRP A 828 -5.96 -30.48 16.49
N LEU A 829 -5.69 -31.77 16.43
CA LEU A 829 -4.70 -32.41 17.31
C LEU A 829 -3.30 -31.78 17.07
N LEU A 830 -2.80 -31.84 15.85
CA LEU A 830 -1.47 -31.34 15.50
C LEU A 830 -1.28 -29.85 15.81
N LYS A 831 -2.31 -29.05 15.58
CA LYS A 831 -2.26 -27.63 15.88
C LYS A 831 -2.01 -27.33 17.36
N THR A 832 -2.51 -28.18 18.25
CA THR A 832 -2.32 -28.03 19.69
C THR A 832 -1.06 -28.77 20.17
N LEU A 833 -0.66 -29.87 19.50
CA LEU A 833 0.49 -30.65 19.86
C LEU A 833 1.83 -30.00 19.47
N ILE A 834 1.91 -29.36 18.29
CA ILE A 834 3.16 -28.79 17.77
C ILE A 834 3.89 -27.84 18.73
N PRO A 835 3.21 -26.94 19.47
CA PRO A 835 3.87 -26.09 20.47
C PRO A 835 4.56 -26.87 21.60
N GLU A 836 4.01 -28.03 21.98
CA GLU A 836 4.48 -28.85 23.10
C GLU A 836 5.59 -29.83 22.70
N LEU A 837 5.89 -29.94 21.40
CA LEU A 837 6.99 -30.77 20.92
C LEU A 837 8.33 -30.06 21.16
N ASN A 838 9.00 -30.39 22.24
CA ASN A 838 10.29 -29.84 22.59
C ASN A 838 11.41 -30.53 21.79
N ILE A 839 12.02 -29.77 20.90
CA ILE A 839 13.31 -30.07 20.30
C ILE A 839 14.30 -29.13 20.99
N ARG A 840 14.61 -29.37 22.24
CA ARG A 840 15.80 -28.80 22.90
C ARG A 840 16.97 -29.62 22.42
N THR A 841 17.64 -29.15 21.43
CA THR A 841 19.01 -29.59 21.14
C THR A 841 19.91 -28.90 22.17
N GLN A 842 20.95 -29.60 22.63
CA GLN A 842 22.09 -29.04 23.36
C GLN A 842 22.71 -27.81 22.68
N GLU A 843 22.28 -27.51 21.49
CA GLU A 843 22.72 -26.52 20.51
C GLU A 843 22.28 -25.06 20.79
N ASP A 844 21.28 -24.79 21.64
CA ASP A 844 20.92 -23.39 21.97
C ASP A 844 21.90 -22.82 23.02
N ASP A 845 22.39 -23.65 23.91
CA ASP A 845 23.49 -23.30 24.83
C ASP A 845 24.81 -23.14 24.07
N ASP A 846 25.05 -23.95 23.02
CA ASP A 846 26.24 -23.87 22.14
C ASP A 846 26.31 -22.57 21.33
N ILE A 847 25.19 -21.96 20.98
CA ILE A 847 25.16 -20.68 20.21
C ILE A 847 25.53 -19.51 21.11
N ASP A 848 25.08 -19.48 22.36
CA ASP A 848 25.45 -18.44 23.31
C ASP A 848 26.95 -18.54 23.63
N ASP A 849 27.48 -19.74 23.83
CA ASP A 849 28.92 -20.00 23.97
C ASP A 849 29.73 -19.59 22.75
N LEU A 850 29.17 -19.79 21.53
CA LEU A 850 29.76 -19.30 20.28
C LEU A 850 29.89 -17.79 20.27
N LEU A 851 28.80 -17.08 20.63
CA LEU A 851 28.77 -15.61 20.57
C LEU A 851 29.66 -14.97 21.62
N GLU A 852 29.83 -15.61 22.78
CA GLU A 852 30.80 -15.20 23.82
C GLU A 852 32.26 -15.46 23.42
N SER A 853 32.49 -16.37 22.46
CA SER A 853 33.81 -16.79 22.01
C SER A 853 34.37 -15.96 20.87
N ILE A 854 33.69 -14.89 20.42
CA ILE A 854 34.08 -14.09 19.25
C ILE A 854 34.02 -12.60 19.51
N ASP A 855 34.86 -11.85 18.76
CA ASP A 855 34.83 -10.40 18.70
C ASP A 855 34.77 -9.89 17.26
N LEU A 856 34.07 -8.77 17.03
CA LEU A 856 34.08 -8.07 15.75
C LEU A 856 35.39 -7.31 15.57
N ASN A 857 36.21 -7.75 14.63
CA ASN A 857 37.50 -7.12 14.35
C ASN A 857 37.33 -5.93 13.38
N THR A 858 36.63 -6.13 12.27
CA THR A 858 36.49 -5.11 11.23
C THR A 858 35.08 -5.15 10.62
N TYR A 859 34.53 -3.97 10.39
CA TYR A 859 33.30 -3.78 9.66
C TYR A 859 33.47 -2.75 8.54
N ALA A 860 33.09 -3.10 7.33
CA ALA A 860 33.12 -2.23 6.16
C ALA A 860 31.85 -2.36 5.33
N ILE A 861 31.44 -1.29 4.66
CA ILE A 861 30.29 -1.28 3.76
C ILE A 861 30.74 -0.85 2.38
N GLU A 862 30.36 -1.63 1.37
CA GLU A 862 30.59 -1.34 -0.04
C GLU A 862 29.26 -1.04 -0.73
N ARG A 863 29.25 0.00 -1.57
CA ARG A 863 28.11 0.29 -2.44
C ARG A 863 28.21 -0.56 -3.71
N THR A 864 27.36 -1.57 -3.85
CA THR A 864 27.37 -2.52 -4.98
C THR A 864 26.60 -2.03 -6.20
N ALA A 865 25.63 -1.12 -6.01
CA ALA A 865 24.90 -0.48 -7.10
C ALA A 865 24.53 0.95 -6.72
N LEU A 866 24.67 1.90 -7.64
CA LEU A 866 24.36 3.31 -7.43
C LEU A 866 23.21 3.75 -8.31
N GLY A 867 22.07 4.13 -7.69
CA GLY A 867 20.95 4.73 -8.41
C GLY A 867 20.50 3.90 -9.62
N SER A 868 20.59 2.56 -9.52
CA SER A 868 20.27 1.66 -10.60
C SER A 868 18.78 1.66 -10.86
N LYS A 869 18.39 1.80 -12.14
CA LYS A 869 17.02 1.55 -12.54
C LYS A 869 16.82 0.04 -12.62
N ILE A 870 15.96 -0.51 -11.78
CA ILE A 870 15.50 -1.91 -11.92
C ILE A 870 14.48 -1.94 -13.05
N THR A 871 14.79 -2.64 -14.14
CA THR A 871 13.82 -2.86 -15.22
C THR A 871 12.95 -4.05 -14.87
N LEU A 872 11.67 -3.79 -14.69
CA LEU A 872 10.68 -4.82 -14.37
C LEU A 872 10.23 -5.56 -15.64
N ASP A 873 9.82 -6.80 -15.48
CA ASP A 873 9.32 -7.62 -16.60
C ASP A 873 7.89 -7.17 -16.96
N GLU A 874 7.66 -6.98 -18.25
CA GLU A 874 6.36 -6.56 -18.79
C GLU A 874 5.43 -7.72 -19.12
N LYS A 875 5.89 -8.97 -18.93
CA LYS A 875 5.08 -10.15 -19.18
C LYS A 875 4.11 -10.41 -18.02
N GLU A 876 3.07 -11.17 -18.32
CA GLU A 876 2.16 -11.71 -17.33
C GLU A 876 2.95 -12.53 -16.29
N ALA A 877 2.74 -12.25 -15.01
CA ALA A 877 3.34 -13.02 -13.94
C ALA A 877 2.47 -14.24 -13.62
N VAL A 878 2.89 -15.41 -14.05
CA VAL A 878 2.26 -16.68 -13.68
C VAL A 878 2.88 -17.18 -12.38
N ILE A 879 2.07 -17.36 -11.36
CA ILE A 879 2.49 -17.95 -10.09
C ILE A 879 2.15 -19.44 -10.13
N ASP A 880 3.12 -20.28 -9.81
CA ASP A 880 2.87 -21.70 -9.62
C ASP A 880 2.25 -21.95 -8.23
N PRO A 881 1.35 -22.93 -8.08
CA PRO A 881 0.84 -23.31 -6.79
C PRO A 881 2.01 -23.69 -5.89
N SER A 882 1.94 -23.31 -4.62
CA SER A 882 3.00 -23.67 -3.65
C SER A 882 3.02 -25.19 -3.48
N ASN A 883 3.80 -25.87 -4.32
CA ASN A 883 4.09 -27.29 -4.15
C ASN A 883 5.13 -27.44 -3.04
N PRO A 884 4.83 -28.14 -1.96
CA PRO A 884 5.75 -28.34 -0.85
C PRO A 884 6.85 -29.35 -1.15
N ASN A 885 6.96 -29.83 -2.36
CA ASN A 885 7.92 -30.87 -2.79
C ASN A 885 9.39 -30.42 -2.88
N VAL A 886 9.74 -29.26 -2.38
CA VAL A 886 11.14 -29.01 -2.05
C VAL A 886 11.33 -29.40 -0.59
N ILE A 887 11.35 -30.69 -0.32
CA ILE A 887 12.10 -31.24 0.79
C ILE A 887 13.49 -30.68 0.61
N GLY A 888 13.86 -29.73 1.47
CA GLY A 888 15.25 -29.29 1.51
C GLY A 888 16.08 -30.55 1.66
N VAL A 889 16.94 -30.83 0.69
CA VAL A 889 17.95 -31.87 0.85
C VAL A 889 18.59 -31.60 2.21
N HIS A 890 18.40 -32.48 3.14
CA HIS A 890 19.13 -32.45 4.39
C HIS A 890 20.60 -32.52 4.03
N THR A 891 21.23 -31.37 3.96
CA THR A 891 22.68 -31.31 4.08
C THR A 891 22.94 -31.76 5.51
N GLU A 892 23.55 -32.92 5.65
CA GLU A 892 24.11 -33.36 6.92
C GLU A 892 24.65 -32.17 7.68
N ALA A 893 24.29 -32.03 8.94
CA ALA A 893 24.78 -30.96 9.79
C ALA A 893 26.31 -31.08 9.82
N LYS A 894 27.00 -30.22 9.08
CA LYS A 894 28.46 -30.18 9.06
C LYS A 894 28.89 -29.41 10.29
N THR A 895 29.18 -30.12 11.35
CA THR A 895 29.87 -29.57 12.51
C THR A 895 31.30 -29.22 12.10
N ASN A 896 31.73 -28.02 12.37
CA ASN A 896 33.07 -27.52 12.17
C ASN A 896 33.56 -26.85 13.45
N ASN A 897 34.86 -26.88 13.66
CA ASN A 897 35.51 -26.19 14.76
C ASN A 897 35.42 -24.67 14.56
N LEU A 898 35.44 -23.91 15.65
CA LEU A 898 35.27 -22.47 15.67
C LEU A 898 36.26 -21.75 14.73
N ASP A 899 37.53 -22.13 14.73
CA ASP A 899 38.55 -21.58 13.83
C ASP A 899 38.19 -21.74 12.36
N LYS A 900 37.62 -22.89 11.99
CA LYS A 900 37.14 -23.12 10.61
C LYS A 900 35.88 -22.34 10.29
N ILE A 901 34.97 -22.22 11.24
CA ILE A 901 33.74 -21.44 11.08
C ILE A 901 34.08 -19.96 10.90
N ILE A 902 35.01 -19.43 11.69
CA ILE A 902 35.50 -18.04 11.57
C ILE A 902 36.22 -17.83 10.23
N ALA A 903 37.07 -18.79 9.83
CA ALA A 903 37.76 -18.70 8.54
C ALA A 903 36.78 -18.71 7.36
N ASP A 904 35.78 -19.65 7.36
CA ASP A 904 34.74 -19.73 6.33
C ASP A 904 33.84 -18.47 6.33
N PHE A 905 33.55 -17.90 7.52
CA PHE A 905 32.79 -16.66 7.65
C PHE A 905 33.55 -15.48 7.08
N ASN A 906 34.81 -15.31 7.48
CA ASN A 906 35.67 -14.24 6.99
C ASN A 906 35.94 -14.39 5.49
N GLU A 907 36.16 -15.64 5.00
CA GLU A 907 36.31 -15.92 3.58
C GLU A 907 35.05 -15.52 2.79
N ARG A 908 33.85 -15.86 3.31
CA ARG A 908 32.58 -15.56 2.63
C ARG A 908 32.26 -14.07 2.63
N TRP A 909 32.58 -13.35 3.68
CA TRP A 909 32.15 -11.97 3.87
C TRP A 909 33.27 -10.94 3.71
N PHE A 910 34.55 -11.39 3.61
CA PHE A 910 35.73 -10.51 3.52
C PHE A 910 36.60 -10.74 2.27
N LYS A 911 36.56 -11.88 1.61
CA LYS A 911 37.53 -12.33 0.61
C LYS A 911 37.47 -11.70 -0.80
N SER A 912 36.60 -10.80 -1.11
CA SER A 912 36.56 -10.15 -2.43
C SER A 912 36.90 -8.66 -2.36
N TRP A 913 37.97 -8.37 -1.67
CA TRP A 913 38.37 -6.99 -1.46
C TRP A 913 39.20 -6.47 -2.64
N HIS A 914 38.50 -5.93 -3.64
CA HIS A 914 39.07 -5.01 -4.56
C HIS A 914 38.85 -3.59 -4.02
N ILE A 915 39.90 -2.95 -3.56
CA ILE A 915 39.88 -1.62 -2.92
C ILE A 915 39.37 -0.57 -3.90
N THR A 916 38.09 -0.15 -3.76
CA THR A 916 37.58 1.04 -4.46
C THR A 916 38.00 2.33 -3.72
N PRO A 917 38.05 3.51 -4.37
CA PRO A 917 38.39 4.78 -3.73
C PRO A 917 37.55 5.14 -2.50
N GLU A 918 36.32 4.60 -2.41
CA GLU A 918 35.37 4.83 -1.31
C GLU A 918 35.61 3.91 -0.12
N GLU A 919 36.08 2.70 -0.36
CA GLU A 919 36.51 1.76 0.67
C GLU A 919 37.81 2.24 1.33
N GLN A 920 38.72 2.81 0.54
CA GLN A 920 39.85 3.51 1.08
C GLN A 920 39.43 4.62 2.06
N ARG A 921 38.36 5.34 1.75
CA ARG A 921 37.86 6.41 2.60
C ARG A 921 37.39 5.91 3.97
N MET A 922 36.75 4.74 4.07
CA MET A 922 36.27 4.18 5.34
C MET A 922 37.40 3.61 6.21
N LYS A 923 38.40 2.93 5.60
CA LYS A 923 39.61 2.56 6.28
C LYS A 923 40.37 3.79 6.76
N PHE A 924 40.45 4.83 5.95
CA PHE A 924 41.05 6.10 6.30
C PHE A 924 40.38 6.77 7.49
N ILE A 925 39.03 6.72 7.59
CA ILE A 925 38.30 7.33 8.69
C ILE A 925 38.59 6.59 10.01
N ASN A 926 38.59 5.26 10.00
CA ASN A 926 38.86 4.45 11.20
C ASN A 926 40.34 4.57 11.62
N LEU A 927 41.25 4.49 10.67
CA LEU A 927 42.67 4.67 10.96
C LEU A 927 42.97 6.12 11.37
N ALA A 928 42.34 7.11 10.74
CA ALA A 928 42.41 8.50 11.12
C ALA A 928 41.90 8.75 12.55
N GLN A 929 40.89 8.07 12.98
CA GLN A 929 40.38 8.15 14.37
C GLN A 929 41.42 7.59 15.36
N ARG A 930 41.94 6.39 15.09
CA ARG A 930 42.98 5.76 15.93
C ARG A 930 44.24 6.59 16.00
N ILE A 931 44.67 7.22 14.90
CA ILE A 931 45.78 8.12 14.87
C ILE A 931 45.52 9.37 15.72
N TYR A 932 44.30 9.95 15.59
CA TYR A 932 43.90 11.13 16.34
C TYR A 932 43.85 10.85 17.85
N ASP A 933 43.41 9.67 18.25
CA ASP A 933 43.30 9.23 19.64
C ASP A 933 44.66 8.75 20.23
N HIS A 934 45.68 8.55 19.38
CA HIS A 934 46.99 8.10 19.83
C HIS A 934 47.72 9.19 20.63
N PRO A 935 48.30 8.84 21.79
CA PRO A 935 48.97 9.84 22.65
C PRO A 935 50.09 10.63 21.93
N ASP A 936 50.85 9.98 21.06
CA ASP A 936 51.96 10.61 20.30
C ASP A 936 51.46 11.61 19.25
N PHE A 937 50.23 11.44 18.75
CA PHE A 937 49.63 12.42 17.83
C PHE A 937 49.41 13.75 18.54
N GLN A 938 48.83 13.72 19.71
CA GLN A 938 48.55 14.90 20.52
C GLN A 938 49.84 15.57 21.03
N GLN A 939 50.83 14.76 21.46
CA GLN A 939 52.06 15.29 22.08
C GLN A 939 53.15 15.64 21.10
N LYS A 940 53.24 14.96 19.93
CA LYS A 940 54.34 15.16 18.97
C LYS A 940 53.87 15.83 17.67
N TYR A 941 52.82 15.31 17.04
CA TYR A 941 52.36 15.82 15.74
C TYR A 941 51.78 17.22 15.82
N LEU A 942 50.82 17.47 16.75
CA LEU A 942 50.19 18.79 16.88
C LEU A 942 51.08 19.89 17.45
N THR A 943 52.10 19.53 18.21
CA THR A 943 53.04 20.49 18.82
C THR A 943 54.21 20.85 17.93
N THR A 944 54.51 20.08 16.91
CA THR A 944 55.67 20.31 16.00
C THR A 944 55.34 21.39 14.96
N LYS A 945 56.10 22.49 14.98
CA LYS A 945 55.91 23.64 14.08
C LYS A 945 56.58 23.46 12.71
N ASP A 946 57.63 22.64 12.62
CA ASP A 946 58.32 22.36 11.37
C ASP A 946 57.57 21.31 10.55
N GLU A 947 57.26 21.66 9.31
CA GLU A 947 56.44 20.82 8.44
C GLU A 947 57.14 19.54 8.01
N GLN A 948 58.42 19.55 7.78
CA GLN A 948 59.17 18.34 7.41
C GLN A 948 59.26 17.37 8.59
N HIS A 949 59.51 17.90 9.77
CA HIS A 949 59.58 17.07 10.99
C HIS A 949 58.20 16.51 11.37
N ARG A 950 57.15 17.29 11.20
CA ARG A 950 55.78 16.86 11.39
C ARG A 950 55.39 15.74 10.42
N ASN A 951 55.83 15.78 9.17
CA ASN A 951 55.57 14.72 8.19
C ASN A 951 56.27 13.41 8.57
N LEU A 952 57.50 13.49 9.06
CA LEU A 952 58.24 12.33 9.52
C LEU A 952 57.61 11.68 10.76
N GLU A 953 57.18 12.47 11.71
CA GLU A 953 56.45 11.94 12.89
C GLU A 953 55.10 11.30 12.53
N PHE A 954 54.39 11.88 11.55
CA PHE A 954 53.17 11.32 11.03
C PHE A 954 53.41 9.97 10.32
N GLU A 955 54.38 9.90 9.41
CA GLU A 955 54.69 8.63 8.76
C GLU A 955 55.11 7.53 9.75
N LYS A 956 55.89 7.91 10.76
CA LYS A 956 56.34 7.00 11.80
C LYS A 956 55.17 6.47 12.60
N LEU A 957 54.27 7.34 13.03
CA LEU A 957 53.07 6.98 13.79
C LEU A 957 52.13 6.05 13.00
N VAL A 958 51.89 6.37 11.72
CA VAL A 958 51.08 5.52 10.85
C VAL A 958 51.75 4.16 10.63
N LYS A 959 53.04 4.13 10.39
CA LYS A 959 53.82 2.88 10.26
C LYS A 959 53.76 2.03 11.53
N ASP A 960 53.91 2.64 12.69
CA ASP A 960 53.86 1.94 13.97
C ASP A 960 52.49 1.31 14.19
N ILE A 961 51.38 2.03 13.92
CA ILE A 961 50.00 1.52 14.02
C ILE A 961 49.73 0.39 13.01
N ILE A 962 50.22 0.51 11.77
CA ILE A 962 50.05 -0.54 10.74
C ILE A 962 50.94 -1.77 11.09
N VAL A 963 52.10 -1.56 11.68
CA VAL A 963 52.93 -2.69 12.17
C VAL A 963 52.34 -3.37 13.35
N GLU A 964 51.67 -2.68 14.27
CA GLU A 964 50.92 -3.26 15.36
C GLU A 964 49.80 -4.15 14.81
N ASP A 965 49.11 -3.73 13.75
CA ASP A 965 48.03 -4.47 13.10
C ASP A 965 48.51 -5.54 12.10
N ARG A 966 49.84 -5.73 11.91
CA ARG A 966 50.40 -6.66 10.91
C ARG A 966 49.87 -8.10 11.01
N LYS A 967 49.50 -8.57 12.22
CA LYS A 967 48.94 -9.89 12.41
C LYS A 967 47.47 -9.93 12.02
N LYS A 968 46.81 -8.82 12.07
CA LYS A 968 45.39 -8.69 11.78
C LYS A 968 45.10 -8.40 10.31
N GLU A 969 45.99 -7.65 9.61
CA GLU A 969 45.86 -7.22 8.24
C GLU A 969 47.15 -7.49 7.40
N ILE A 970 47.52 -8.75 7.31
CA ILE A 970 48.77 -9.18 6.66
C ILE A 970 48.86 -8.71 5.22
N ASP A 971 47.81 -8.76 4.44
CA ASP A 971 47.84 -8.37 3.01
C ASP A 971 47.90 -6.88 2.84
N PHE A 972 47.21 -6.10 3.66
CA PHE A 972 47.34 -4.67 3.70
C PHE A 972 48.74 -4.20 4.15
N TYR A 973 49.29 -4.85 5.20
CA TYR A 973 50.62 -4.62 5.66
C TYR A 973 51.67 -4.91 4.58
N LYS A 974 51.52 -6.04 3.88
CA LYS A 974 52.41 -6.39 2.75
C LYS A 974 52.30 -5.35 1.64
N LEU A 975 51.11 -4.94 1.23
CA LEU A 975 50.90 -3.94 0.18
C LEU A 975 51.48 -2.59 0.60
N PHE A 976 51.24 -2.17 1.85
CA PHE A 976 51.77 -0.91 2.39
C PHE A 976 53.30 -0.87 2.48
N ILE A 977 53.96 -1.99 2.78
CA ILE A 977 55.43 -2.06 2.90
C ILE A 977 56.13 -2.31 1.55
N GLN A 978 55.46 -3.05 0.63
CA GLN A 978 56.09 -3.47 -0.64
C GLN A 978 55.83 -2.51 -1.81
N ASP A 979 54.78 -1.68 -1.76
CA ASP A 979 54.41 -0.76 -2.81
C ASP A 979 54.58 0.69 -2.33
N GLU A 980 55.71 1.29 -2.71
CA GLU A 980 56.10 2.67 -2.33
C GLU A 980 55.08 3.71 -2.90
N ALA A 981 54.51 3.47 -4.10
CA ALA A 981 53.53 4.36 -4.70
C ALA A 981 52.20 4.30 -3.95
N PHE A 982 51.77 3.10 -3.54
CA PHE A 982 50.61 2.91 -2.69
C PHE A 982 50.81 3.56 -1.33
N GLN A 983 51.99 3.35 -0.68
CA GLN A 983 52.30 3.95 0.60
C GLN A 983 52.20 5.48 0.59
N LEU A 984 52.81 6.13 -0.42
CA LEU A 984 52.79 7.59 -0.56
C LEU A 984 51.36 8.12 -0.81
N ALA A 985 50.62 7.49 -1.70
CA ALA A 985 49.23 7.86 -1.97
C ALA A 985 48.35 7.69 -0.73
N PHE A 986 48.52 6.59 0.01
CA PHE A 986 47.83 6.29 1.24
C PHE A 986 48.08 7.33 2.33
N LEU A 987 49.33 7.62 2.63
CA LEU A 987 49.75 8.61 3.62
C LEU A 987 49.24 10.02 3.28
N SER A 988 49.32 10.42 2.00
CA SER A 988 48.80 11.69 1.54
C SER A 988 47.28 11.85 1.75
N ASN A 989 46.52 10.84 1.37
CA ASN A 989 45.05 10.85 1.54
C ASN A 989 44.67 10.84 3.03
N LEU A 990 45.33 9.99 3.84
CA LEU A 990 45.08 9.90 5.28
C LEU A 990 45.34 11.22 5.98
N ARG A 991 46.38 11.91 5.58
CA ARG A 991 46.72 13.23 6.11
C ARG A 991 45.61 14.25 5.79
N GLN A 992 45.10 14.28 4.55
CA GLN A 992 44.01 15.19 4.20
C GLN A 992 42.76 14.99 5.05
N VAL A 993 42.45 13.75 5.45
CA VAL A 993 41.32 13.44 6.35
C VAL A 993 41.59 13.96 7.75
N ILE A 994 42.80 13.79 8.26
CA ILE A 994 43.19 14.22 9.60
C ILE A 994 43.27 15.74 9.71
N ASP A 995 43.85 16.42 8.72
CA ASP A 995 43.96 17.89 8.69
C ASP A 995 42.57 18.55 8.62
N LYS A 996 41.62 17.99 7.88
CA LYS A 996 40.21 18.43 7.90
C LYS A 996 39.55 18.28 9.25
N LYS A 997 39.87 17.24 9.99
CA LYS A 997 39.32 16.98 11.33
C LYS A 997 39.93 17.91 12.40
N SER A 998 41.21 18.21 12.30
CA SER A 998 41.91 19.15 13.17
C SER A 998 41.44 20.60 13.00
N LEU A 999 41.04 21.00 11.79
CA LEU A 999 40.45 22.30 11.49
C LEU A 999 39.05 22.48 12.06
N THR A 1000 38.26 21.38 12.15
CA THR A 1000 36.93 21.42 12.74
C THR A 1000 36.92 21.37 14.28
N SER A 1001 38.01 20.90 14.90
CA SER A 1001 38.17 20.88 16.36
C SER A 1001 38.78 22.14 16.95
N SER A 1002 39.48 22.95 16.11
CA SER A 1002 40.10 24.22 16.53
C SER A 1002 39.16 25.45 16.44
N THR A 1003 37.95 25.28 16.02
CA THR A 1003 36.86 26.29 15.96
C THR A 1003 35.80 26.09 17.06
N ARG A 1004 36.14 25.43 18.15
CA ARG A 1004 35.31 25.38 19.38
C ARG A 1004 36.05 26.06 20.54
#